data_163aaf014db4a6b38dd18694a26d0aac
#
_entry.id   163aaf014db4a6b38dd18694a26d0aac
#
_cell.length_a   1.000
_cell.length_b   1.000
_cell.length_c   1.000
_cell.angle_alpha   90.00
_cell.angle_beta   90.00
_cell.angle_gamma   90.00
#
_symmetry.space_group_name_H-M   'P 1'
#
loop_
_entity.id
_entity.type
_entity.pdbx_description
1 polymer ?
#
loop_
_entity_poly.entity_id
_entity_poly.type
_entity_poly.pdbx_seq_one_letter_code
_entity_poly.pdbx_strand_id
1 'polypeptide(L)'
;MGYGQEKESTTAGLAKMNAVLHRKAEIIIKSGNTFSNPQYMDKSDNSVLERFDYIVANPPFSMKNWRDGLVGKEYGRFEGYGDMPPEKNGDYAWLMHILKTLQSNGKAAVILPHGVLFRGNAEATIRETIIKKHWIKGIISLPANLFYGTGIAACILVIDKEGAANRQGIFMIDASRGYVKDGNKNRLRERDIYRIITTFNEQITTDPKYARFIPNDEIEKKNGYNLNITRYIDSTDPEDIQDIYAHIHGGIPAVDIDGLSKYWEVFPSLKSELLSTISEKYYSLNVEHESIRQTIYKNTEFSEYGEKLDEAFAAWKAKEYPVLSTLDEDVSARELIVSLVEDIIAEFEHLTLIDKYDAYQVLLAYWNEVMNDDVSLIISESDGYTNARATDNIEEEITQGKNKGEMKVTGWEGRLIPKSIVIDAFFREEKNAIEEAENIVAETESQLVDLIESADEESALADVAENGKVKAKDIEAQIVELTSTIETEETIELEVIRTDLKLVNTKRRLEAYLVGHPLCKSTVNENGKITKSSIDYRLHIIRTEECVPESLQDDVNQLKAALDLCSKVSDYNKVVKDLNKALDEKCRARYEVLTDDEILDLLVNKKWFDSIFSGINDLYTAISHCLTSRIIELAERYENTLPELDKETIEYEAKVKSHLERMGFKWE
;
A
#
# COMPACT_ATOMS: atom_id res chain seq x y z
N MET A 1 38.36 11.29 2.49
CA MET A 1 38.30 11.94 1.15
C MET A 1 37.80 10.93 0.15
N GLY A 2 36.80 11.26 -0.67
CA GLY A 2 36.21 10.37 -1.68
C GLY A 2 36.68 10.73 -3.10
N TYR A 3 36.81 9.72 -3.94
CA TYR A 3 37.24 9.88 -5.33
C TYR A 3 36.28 9.14 -6.26
N GLY A 4 35.92 9.76 -7.37
CA GLY A 4 35.09 9.17 -8.39
C GLY A 4 35.52 9.54 -9.81
N GLN A 5 35.32 8.62 -10.75
CA GLN A 5 35.55 8.89 -12.16
C GLN A 5 34.34 8.44 -12.98
N GLU A 6 33.85 9.33 -13.85
CA GLU A 6 32.74 9.08 -14.72
C GLU A 6 33.04 9.54 -16.14
N LYS A 7 32.66 8.74 -17.13
CA LYS A 7 32.94 9.04 -18.53
C LYS A 7 32.12 10.22 -19.03
N GLU A 8 30.83 10.25 -18.71
CA GLU A 8 29.89 11.24 -19.20
C GLU A 8 29.87 12.48 -18.28
N SER A 9 30.08 13.64 -18.84
CA SER A 9 30.16 14.90 -18.08
C SER A 9 28.89 15.25 -17.33
N THR A 10 27.72 14.96 -17.91
CA THR A 10 26.40 15.18 -17.28
C THR A 10 26.25 14.30 -16.03
N THR A 11 26.57 13.03 -16.14
CA THR A 11 26.52 12.08 -15.00
C THR A 11 27.54 12.46 -13.92
N ALA A 12 28.74 12.91 -14.32
CA ALA A 12 29.72 13.45 -13.38
C ALA A 12 29.21 14.71 -12.65
N GLY A 13 28.47 15.58 -13.35
CA GLY A 13 27.78 16.74 -12.76
C GLY A 13 26.73 16.32 -11.72
N LEU A 14 25.85 15.38 -12.05
CA LEU A 14 24.84 14.83 -11.14
C LEU A 14 25.49 14.20 -9.90
N ALA A 15 26.58 13.45 -10.07
CA ALA A 15 27.31 12.85 -8.95
C ALA A 15 27.89 13.91 -8.01
N LYS A 16 28.41 15.04 -8.55
CA LYS A 16 28.88 16.18 -7.74
C LYS A 16 27.73 16.85 -6.97
N MET A 17 26.59 17.07 -7.64
CA MET A 17 25.40 17.62 -6.97
C MET A 17 24.93 16.71 -5.83
N ASN A 18 24.85 15.40 -6.08
CA ASN A 18 24.48 14.41 -5.06
C ASN A 18 25.45 14.46 -3.87
N ALA A 19 26.77 14.55 -4.12
CA ALA A 19 27.76 14.68 -3.05
C ALA A 19 27.52 15.92 -2.19
N VAL A 20 27.15 17.05 -2.79
CA VAL A 20 26.83 18.29 -2.07
C VAL A 20 25.57 18.13 -1.24
N LEU A 21 24.48 17.59 -1.82
CA LEU A 21 23.19 17.36 -1.13
C LEU A 21 23.37 16.46 0.10
N HIS A 22 24.22 15.44 0.00
CA HIS A 22 24.56 14.57 1.13
C HIS A 22 25.67 15.09 2.04
N ARG A 23 26.00 16.39 1.98
CA ARG A 23 27.04 17.04 2.79
C ARG A 23 28.41 16.35 2.70
N LYS A 24 28.74 15.76 1.52
CA LYS A 24 29.99 15.07 1.22
C LYS A 24 30.83 15.86 0.21
N ALA A 25 30.98 17.16 0.42
CA ALA A 25 31.69 18.09 -0.49
C ALA A 25 33.17 17.71 -0.72
N GLU A 26 33.75 16.85 0.11
CA GLU A 26 35.11 16.34 -0.01
C GLU A 26 35.29 15.28 -1.14
N ILE A 27 34.20 14.88 -1.83
CA ILE A 27 34.29 13.93 -2.94
C ILE A 27 34.75 14.65 -4.20
N ILE A 28 35.86 14.16 -4.78
CA ILE A 28 36.42 14.68 -6.04
C ILE A 28 36.00 13.76 -7.18
N ILE A 29 35.18 14.27 -8.09
CA ILE A 29 34.73 13.52 -9.28
C ILE A 29 35.36 14.11 -10.53
N LYS A 30 36.10 13.29 -11.28
CA LYS A 30 36.72 13.64 -12.53
C LYS A 30 36.03 13.00 -13.73
N SER A 31 36.00 13.70 -14.86
CA SER A 31 35.45 13.17 -16.11
C SER A 31 36.54 12.50 -16.93
N GLY A 32 36.27 11.29 -17.45
CA GLY A 32 37.18 10.53 -18.30
C GLY A 32 36.85 9.05 -18.32
N ASN A 33 37.17 8.39 -19.42
CA ASN A 33 37.01 6.94 -19.55
C ASN A 33 38.00 6.21 -18.63
N THR A 34 37.51 5.40 -17.71
CA THR A 34 38.30 4.68 -16.71
C THR A 34 39.33 3.76 -17.30
N PHE A 35 39.09 3.16 -18.48
CA PHE A 35 40.02 2.26 -19.13
C PHE A 35 41.09 3.01 -19.97
N SER A 36 40.67 3.90 -20.85
CA SER A 36 41.54 4.57 -21.81
C SER A 36 42.11 5.90 -21.33
N ASN A 37 41.53 6.51 -20.29
CA ASN A 37 41.95 7.79 -19.72
C ASN A 37 41.72 7.84 -18.19
N PRO A 38 42.39 6.96 -17.40
CA PRO A 38 42.30 6.98 -15.95
C PRO A 38 42.80 8.31 -15.39
N GLN A 39 42.05 8.93 -14.51
CA GLN A 39 42.30 10.25 -13.96
C GLN A 39 43.02 10.24 -12.60
N TYR A 40 43.15 9.07 -12.00
CA TYR A 40 43.80 8.90 -10.70
C TYR A 40 45.05 8.03 -10.86
N MET A 41 46.17 8.70 -10.86
CA MET A 41 47.51 8.10 -10.98
C MET A 41 48.27 8.31 -9.67
N ASP A 42 49.21 7.42 -9.38
CA ASP A 42 50.06 7.56 -8.20
C ASP A 42 50.81 8.89 -8.27
N LYS A 43 50.91 9.59 -7.15
CA LYS A 43 51.52 10.94 -7.09
C LYS A 43 53.01 10.93 -7.35
N SER A 44 53.68 9.81 -7.11
CA SER A 44 55.13 9.63 -7.30
C SER A 44 55.45 9.02 -8.65
N ASP A 45 54.50 8.27 -9.29
CA ASP A 45 54.70 7.58 -10.55
C ASP A 45 53.44 7.59 -11.42
N ASN A 46 53.38 8.47 -12.38
CA ASN A 46 52.28 8.58 -13.34
C ASN A 46 52.08 7.36 -14.25
N SER A 47 52.94 6.35 -14.18
CA SER A 47 52.78 5.06 -14.86
C SER A 47 51.97 4.05 -14.03
N VAL A 48 51.66 4.38 -12.78
CA VAL A 48 50.96 3.50 -11.83
C VAL A 48 49.61 4.11 -11.46
N LEU A 49 48.58 3.27 -11.39
CA LEU A 49 47.24 3.69 -10.90
C LEU A 49 47.25 3.92 -9.40
N GLU A 50 46.60 4.97 -8.94
CA GLU A 50 46.37 5.23 -7.53
C GLU A 50 45.57 4.08 -6.89
N ARG A 51 45.85 3.79 -5.61
CA ARG A 51 45.20 2.72 -4.85
C ARG A 51 44.36 3.29 -3.71
N PHE A 52 43.23 2.63 -3.46
CA PHE A 52 42.21 3.05 -2.51
C PHE A 52 41.98 1.97 -1.45
N ASP A 53 41.65 2.40 -0.25
CA ASP A 53 41.31 1.50 0.87
C ASP A 53 39.94 0.85 0.67
N TYR A 54 38.97 1.63 0.16
CA TYR A 54 37.59 1.18 -0.09
C TYR A 54 37.16 1.56 -1.51
N ILE A 55 36.53 0.60 -2.20
CA ILE A 55 35.95 0.84 -3.52
C ILE A 55 34.52 0.30 -3.56
N VAL A 56 33.58 1.14 -3.99
CA VAL A 56 32.20 0.74 -4.32
C VAL A 56 31.92 1.05 -5.77
N ALA A 57 31.34 0.11 -6.52
CA ALA A 57 31.06 0.30 -7.92
C ALA A 57 29.82 -0.46 -8.40
N ASN A 58 29.05 0.21 -9.26
CA ASN A 58 28.02 -0.42 -10.09
C ASN A 58 28.36 -0.11 -11.55
N PRO A 59 29.29 -0.85 -12.15
CA PRO A 59 29.73 -0.61 -13.52
C PRO A 59 28.63 -0.99 -14.53
N PRO A 60 28.69 -0.46 -15.78
CA PRO A 60 27.75 -0.83 -16.81
C PRO A 60 27.86 -2.33 -17.13
N PHE A 61 26.70 -3.04 -17.07
CA PHE A 61 26.65 -4.48 -17.28
C PHE A 61 26.95 -4.85 -18.72
N SER A 62 27.78 -5.89 -18.89
CA SER A 62 28.12 -6.48 -20.20
C SER A 62 28.58 -5.46 -21.23
N MET A 63 29.39 -4.48 -20.81
CA MET A 63 29.91 -3.42 -21.65
C MET A 63 30.65 -3.98 -22.83
N LYS A 64 30.24 -3.66 -24.05
CA LYS A 64 30.90 -3.99 -25.30
C LYS A 64 32.00 -2.96 -25.60
N ASN A 65 33.01 -3.37 -26.36
CA ASN A 65 34.08 -2.49 -26.84
C ASN A 65 34.82 -1.74 -25.71
N TRP A 66 34.92 -2.36 -24.54
CA TRP A 66 35.58 -1.77 -23.38
C TRP A 66 37.09 -1.54 -23.61
N ARG A 67 37.67 -2.24 -24.61
CA ARG A 67 39.10 -2.11 -25.01
C ARG A 67 39.41 -0.88 -25.86
N ASP A 68 38.40 -0.12 -26.29
CA ASP A 68 38.61 1.04 -27.15
C ASP A 68 39.53 2.06 -26.49
N GLY A 69 40.67 2.35 -27.16
CA GLY A 69 41.69 3.27 -26.68
C GLY A 69 42.53 2.77 -25.52
N LEU A 70 42.49 1.46 -25.21
CA LEU A 70 43.27 0.84 -24.14
C LEU A 70 44.76 0.63 -24.45
N VAL A 71 45.12 0.46 -25.71
CA VAL A 71 46.48 0.08 -26.12
C VAL A 71 47.54 0.99 -25.48
N GLY A 72 48.51 0.39 -24.78
CA GLY A 72 49.57 1.09 -24.05
C GLY A 72 49.10 1.76 -22.73
N LYS A 73 47.89 1.47 -22.28
CA LYS A 73 47.30 2.03 -21.07
C LYS A 73 46.74 0.95 -20.14
N GLU A 74 47.25 -0.24 -20.22
CA GLU A 74 46.83 -1.39 -19.42
C GLU A 74 47.20 -1.24 -17.94
N TYR A 75 48.30 -0.56 -17.64
CA TYR A 75 48.81 -0.28 -16.27
C TYR A 75 48.87 -1.54 -15.39
N GLY A 76 49.18 -2.70 -16.01
CA GLY A 76 49.23 -4.00 -15.33
C GLY A 76 47.92 -4.51 -14.74
N ARG A 77 46.77 -3.98 -15.20
CA ARG A 77 45.44 -4.36 -14.69
C ARG A 77 45.06 -5.80 -14.96
N PHE A 78 45.51 -6.34 -16.09
CA PHE A 78 45.10 -7.65 -16.60
C PHE A 78 46.18 -8.73 -16.42
N GLU A 79 47.29 -8.39 -15.77
CA GLU A 79 48.42 -9.31 -15.56
C GLU A 79 48.15 -10.30 -14.43
N GLY A 80 48.57 -11.57 -14.65
CA GLY A 80 48.52 -12.60 -13.60
C GLY A 80 47.16 -13.26 -13.36
N TYR A 81 46.24 -13.15 -14.33
CA TYR A 81 44.91 -13.79 -14.25
C TYR A 81 44.73 -14.93 -15.30
N GLY A 82 45.77 -15.24 -16.06
CA GLY A 82 45.80 -16.34 -17.02
C GLY A 82 45.16 -16.01 -18.38
N ASP A 83 44.18 -15.14 -18.41
CA ASP A 83 43.51 -14.75 -19.65
C ASP A 83 43.05 -13.28 -19.61
N MET A 84 42.63 -12.79 -20.78
CA MET A 84 42.10 -11.42 -20.94
C MET A 84 40.57 -11.44 -21.01
N PRO A 85 39.86 -10.52 -20.36
CA PRO A 85 38.40 -10.48 -20.45
C PRO A 85 37.91 -10.39 -21.89
N PRO A 86 36.78 -11.03 -22.25
CA PRO A 86 36.21 -10.98 -23.60
C PRO A 86 35.92 -9.55 -24.04
N GLU A 87 36.22 -9.19 -25.29
CA GLU A 87 35.94 -7.84 -25.81
C GLU A 87 34.46 -7.47 -25.83
N LYS A 88 33.58 -8.48 -26.00
CA LYS A 88 32.13 -8.31 -26.03
C LYS A 88 31.53 -8.18 -24.64
N ASN A 89 32.31 -8.35 -23.56
CA ASN A 89 31.84 -8.35 -22.18
C ASN A 89 32.93 -7.81 -21.24
N GLY A 90 32.71 -6.60 -20.75
CA GLY A 90 33.66 -5.88 -19.89
C GLY A 90 33.49 -6.14 -18.38
N ASP A 91 32.60 -7.04 -17.95
CA ASP A 91 32.30 -7.24 -16.51
C ASP A 91 33.58 -7.58 -15.72
N TYR A 92 34.38 -8.53 -16.20
CA TYR A 92 35.65 -8.85 -15.57
C TYR A 92 36.74 -7.77 -15.78
N ALA A 93 36.67 -6.98 -16.84
CA ALA A 93 37.60 -5.86 -17.01
C ALA A 93 37.40 -4.81 -15.89
N TRP A 94 36.17 -4.52 -15.53
CA TRP A 94 35.84 -3.68 -14.39
C TRP A 94 36.32 -4.28 -13.06
N LEU A 95 36.07 -5.57 -12.83
CA LEU A 95 36.53 -6.24 -11.62
C LEU A 95 38.06 -6.22 -11.50
N MET A 96 38.78 -6.53 -12.58
CA MET A 96 40.24 -6.51 -12.58
C MET A 96 40.80 -5.10 -12.37
N HIS A 97 40.16 -4.06 -12.93
CA HIS A 97 40.53 -2.67 -12.66
C HIS A 97 40.37 -2.34 -11.17
N ILE A 98 39.24 -2.71 -10.56
CA ILE A 98 38.96 -2.51 -9.13
C ILE A 98 40.01 -3.27 -8.30
N LEU A 99 40.30 -4.53 -8.63
CA LEU A 99 41.27 -5.32 -7.92
C LEU A 99 42.69 -4.71 -8.01
N LYS A 100 43.06 -4.07 -9.15
CA LYS A 100 44.34 -3.40 -9.32
C LYS A 100 44.47 -2.12 -8.51
N THR A 101 43.39 -1.34 -8.45
CA THR A 101 43.32 -0.06 -7.73
C THR A 101 42.98 -0.19 -6.26
N LEU A 102 42.74 -1.39 -5.77
CA LEU A 102 42.51 -1.67 -4.36
C LEU A 102 43.83 -1.90 -3.61
N GLN A 103 43.96 -1.31 -2.43
CA GLN A 103 45.15 -1.53 -1.55
C GLN A 103 45.31 -3.01 -1.18
N SER A 104 46.49 -3.37 -0.65
CA SER A 104 46.79 -4.75 -0.26
C SER A 104 45.91 -5.29 0.90
N ASN A 105 45.35 -4.40 1.71
CA ASN A 105 44.39 -4.68 2.77
C ASN A 105 43.01 -4.05 2.47
N GLY A 106 42.77 -3.60 1.23
CA GLY A 106 41.59 -2.88 0.84
C GLY A 106 40.34 -3.77 0.67
N LYS A 107 39.17 -3.14 0.74
CA LYS A 107 37.87 -3.80 0.63
C LYS A 107 37.05 -3.17 -0.49
N ALA A 108 36.28 -3.99 -1.23
CA ALA A 108 35.40 -3.48 -2.27
C ALA A 108 34.07 -4.21 -2.30
N ALA A 109 33.02 -3.50 -2.72
CA ALA A 109 31.72 -4.07 -3.05
C ALA A 109 31.37 -3.68 -4.51
N VAL A 110 31.14 -4.68 -5.35
CA VAL A 110 30.94 -4.49 -6.78
C VAL A 110 29.67 -5.19 -7.23
N ILE A 111 28.75 -4.44 -7.83
CA ILE A 111 27.53 -4.99 -8.41
C ILE A 111 27.83 -5.46 -9.82
N LEU A 112 27.58 -6.73 -10.11
CA LEU A 112 27.83 -7.36 -11.41
C LEU A 112 26.63 -8.26 -11.79
N PRO A 113 26.42 -8.54 -13.09
CA PRO A 113 25.40 -9.50 -13.51
C PRO A 113 25.76 -10.93 -13.07
N HIS A 114 24.78 -11.75 -12.73
CA HIS A 114 24.96 -13.13 -12.28
C HIS A 114 25.88 -13.97 -13.19
N GLY A 115 25.90 -13.64 -14.49
CA GLY A 115 26.75 -14.33 -15.45
C GLY A 115 28.25 -14.43 -15.06
N VAL A 116 28.79 -13.45 -14.33
CA VAL A 116 30.17 -13.46 -13.85
C VAL A 116 30.48 -14.67 -12.95
N LEU A 117 29.44 -15.22 -12.29
CA LEU A 117 29.59 -16.33 -11.38
C LEU A 117 29.83 -17.69 -12.10
N PHE A 118 29.41 -17.82 -13.37
CA PHE A 118 29.40 -19.13 -14.03
C PHE A 118 29.80 -19.16 -15.52
N ARG A 119 29.93 -17.99 -16.20
CA ARG A 119 30.38 -17.99 -17.60
C ARG A 119 31.70 -18.71 -17.76
N GLY A 120 31.86 -19.44 -18.88
CA GLY A 120 33.03 -20.24 -19.22
C GLY A 120 34.15 -19.47 -19.89
N ASN A 121 35.07 -20.21 -20.51
CA ASN A 121 36.22 -19.70 -21.28
C ASN A 121 37.13 -18.75 -20.47
N ALA A 122 37.55 -17.62 -21.04
CA ALA A 122 38.41 -16.64 -20.40
C ALA A 122 37.92 -16.17 -19.05
N GLU A 123 36.60 -15.97 -18.89
CA GLU A 123 36.00 -15.56 -17.62
C GLU A 123 36.14 -16.64 -16.54
N ALA A 124 36.08 -17.92 -16.91
CA ALA A 124 36.30 -19.02 -15.96
C ALA A 124 37.73 -19.04 -15.44
N THR A 125 38.74 -18.85 -16.32
CA THR A 125 40.15 -18.79 -15.94
C THR A 125 40.45 -17.63 -15.00
N ILE A 126 39.89 -16.46 -15.30
CA ILE A 126 40.03 -15.26 -14.46
C ILE A 126 39.39 -15.49 -13.10
N ARG A 127 38.16 -16.03 -13.08
CA ARG A 127 37.39 -16.33 -11.85
C ARG A 127 38.16 -17.31 -10.96
N GLU A 128 38.62 -18.40 -11.51
CA GLU A 128 39.46 -19.39 -10.81
C GLU A 128 40.66 -18.73 -10.14
N THR A 129 41.36 -17.86 -10.88
CA THR A 129 42.52 -17.15 -10.36
C THR A 129 42.16 -16.23 -9.19
N ILE A 130 41.03 -15.51 -9.27
CA ILE A 130 40.57 -14.62 -8.18
C ILE A 130 40.17 -15.45 -6.96
N ILE A 131 39.49 -16.57 -7.14
CA ILE A 131 39.10 -17.49 -6.05
C ILE A 131 40.34 -18.03 -5.35
N LYS A 132 41.35 -18.52 -6.08
CA LYS A 132 42.61 -19.02 -5.53
C LYS A 132 43.41 -17.98 -4.75
N LYS A 133 43.18 -16.70 -5.00
CA LYS A 133 43.74 -15.59 -4.18
C LYS A 133 42.95 -15.34 -2.90
N HIS A 134 41.82 -16.03 -2.70
CA HIS A 134 40.92 -15.88 -1.55
C HIS A 134 40.45 -14.44 -1.29
N TRP A 135 40.36 -13.61 -2.36
CA TRP A 135 39.96 -12.21 -2.22
C TRP A 135 38.45 -12.01 -2.09
N ILE A 136 37.65 -12.96 -2.58
CA ILE A 136 36.17 -12.90 -2.43
C ILE A 136 35.81 -13.31 -1.01
N LYS A 137 35.27 -12.36 -0.23
CA LYS A 137 34.76 -12.61 1.12
C LYS A 137 33.34 -13.11 1.09
N GLY A 138 32.52 -12.57 0.18
CA GLY A 138 31.16 -13.00 0.03
C GLY A 138 30.51 -12.64 -1.30
N ILE A 139 29.38 -13.28 -1.56
CA ILE A 139 28.54 -13.08 -2.75
C ILE A 139 27.10 -12.96 -2.30
N ILE A 140 26.43 -11.90 -2.74
CA ILE A 140 25.04 -11.63 -2.41
C ILE A 140 24.23 -11.60 -3.70
N SER A 141 23.29 -12.52 -3.88
CA SER A 141 22.34 -12.52 -4.99
C SER A 141 21.27 -11.46 -4.76
N LEU A 142 20.92 -10.70 -5.79
CA LEU A 142 19.90 -9.68 -5.77
C LEU A 142 18.71 -10.06 -6.65
N PRO A 143 17.51 -9.53 -6.40
CA PRO A 143 16.34 -9.77 -7.24
C PRO A 143 16.57 -9.36 -8.69
N ALA A 144 15.96 -10.09 -9.62
CA ALA A 144 15.88 -9.67 -11.02
C ALA A 144 15.03 -8.38 -11.12
N ASN A 145 15.13 -7.66 -12.24
CA ASN A 145 14.38 -6.40 -12.47
C ASN A 145 14.62 -5.29 -11.44
N LEU A 146 15.71 -5.33 -10.69
CA LEU A 146 16.03 -4.31 -9.66
C LEU A 146 16.57 -3.01 -10.29
N PHE A 147 17.37 -3.11 -11.36
CA PHE A 147 18.04 -1.97 -11.97
C PHE A 147 17.30 -1.41 -13.19
N TYR A 148 17.36 -0.09 -13.39
CA TYR A 148 16.82 0.55 -14.58
C TYR A 148 17.58 0.11 -15.85
N GLY A 149 16.86 -0.03 -16.95
CA GLY A 149 17.44 -0.42 -18.25
C GLY A 149 17.73 -1.91 -18.43
N THR A 150 17.57 -2.75 -17.40
CA THR A 150 17.79 -4.20 -17.52
C THR A 150 16.83 -5.00 -16.64
N GLY A 151 16.48 -6.22 -17.10
CA GLY A 151 15.74 -7.21 -16.30
C GLY A 151 16.65 -8.28 -15.69
N ILE A 152 17.98 -8.20 -15.90
CA ILE A 152 18.92 -9.23 -15.52
C ILE A 152 19.13 -9.23 -14.02
N ALA A 153 19.18 -10.43 -13.41
CA ALA A 153 19.55 -10.59 -12.02
C ALA A 153 21.03 -10.21 -11.82
N ALA A 154 21.33 -9.51 -10.74
CA ALA A 154 22.68 -9.08 -10.38
C ALA A 154 23.10 -9.67 -9.05
N CYS A 155 24.39 -9.63 -8.78
CA CYS A 155 24.98 -9.98 -7.50
C CYS A 155 25.95 -8.90 -7.02
N ILE A 156 26.18 -8.83 -5.71
CA ILE A 156 27.25 -8.05 -5.12
C ILE A 156 28.43 -9.00 -4.83
N LEU A 157 29.57 -8.72 -5.43
CA LEU A 157 30.84 -9.35 -5.03
C LEU A 157 31.49 -8.50 -3.94
N VAL A 158 31.64 -9.06 -2.76
CA VAL A 158 32.35 -8.42 -1.65
C VAL A 158 33.77 -8.93 -1.65
N ILE A 159 34.70 -8.04 -1.97
CA ILE A 159 36.15 -8.27 -2.00
C ILE A 159 36.75 -7.76 -0.71
N ASP A 160 37.59 -8.57 -0.10
CA ASP A 160 38.36 -8.20 1.08
C ASP A 160 39.74 -8.84 0.99
N LYS A 161 40.78 -8.03 0.74
CA LYS A 161 42.16 -8.52 0.65
C LYS A 161 42.80 -8.71 2.01
N GLU A 162 42.22 -8.06 3.07
CA GLU A 162 42.73 -8.24 4.43
C GLU A 162 42.45 -9.66 4.91
N GLY A 163 43.44 -10.32 5.45
CA GLY A 163 43.31 -11.70 5.96
C GLY A 163 43.01 -12.76 4.90
N ALA A 164 43.12 -12.45 3.60
CA ALA A 164 42.77 -13.34 2.49
C ALA A 164 43.50 -14.70 2.55
N ALA A 165 44.76 -14.72 2.96
CA ALA A 165 45.56 -15.97 3.04
C ALA A 165 44.98 -17.00 4.03
N ASN A 166 44.21 -16.55 5.02
CA ASN A 166 43.59 -17.40 6.06
C ASN A 166 42.12 -17.72 5.78
N ARG A 167 41.54 -17.17 4.70
CA ARG A 167 40.10 -17.34 4.40
C ARG A 167 39.81 -18.74 3.88
N GLN A 168 38.93 -19.45 4.55
CA GLN A 168 38.61 -20.86 4.32
C GLN A 168 37.47 -21.08 3.31
N GLY A 169 36.77 -20.03 2.91
CA GLY A 169 35.63 -20.12 1.98
C GLY A 169 34.99 -18.76 1.68
N ILE A 170 33.84 -18.81 1.06
CA ILE A 170 33.06 -17.64 0.64
C ILE A 170 31.69 -17.70 1.35
N PHE A 171 31.28 -16.60 1.97
CA PHE A 171 29.93 -16.48 2.52
C PHE A 171 28.94 -16.07 1.43
N MET A 172 27.92 -16.87 1.17
CA MET A 172 26.93 -16.62 0.14
C MET A 172 25.56 -16.32 0.74
N ILE A 173 24.88 -15.31 0.18
CA ILE A 173 23.52 -14.93 0.54
C ILE A 173 22.66 -14.95 -0.71
N ASP A 174 21.52 -15.62 -0.68
CA ASP A 174 20.48 -15.53 -1.70
C ASP A 174 19.36 -14.60 -1.26
N ALA A 175 19.48 -13.31 -1.60
CA ALA A 175 18.45 -12.30 -1.36
C ALA A 175 17.53 -12.09 -2.57
N SER A 176 17.55 -13.00 -3.55
CA SER A 176 16.80 -12.84 -4.81
C SER A 176 15.28 -12.79 -4.65
N ARG A 177 14.75 -13.29 -3.53
CA ARG A 177 13.31 -13.33 -3.21
C ARG A 177 12.82 -12.19 -2.31
N GLY A 178 13.73 -11.46 -1.67
CA GLY A 178 13.41 -10.32 -0.79
C GLY A 178 13.18 -9.04 -1.59
N TYR A 179 11.96 -8.78 -2.03
CA TYR A 179 11.60 -7.54 -2.73
C TYR A 179 10.10 -7.27 -2.69
N VAL A 180 9.73 -6.06 -3.07
CA VAL A 180 8.37 -5.64 -3.36
C VAL A 180 8.28 -5.17 -4.82
N LYS A 181 7.12 -5.35 -5.44
CA LYS A 181 6.84 -4.79 -6.76
C LYS A 181 6.68 -3.28 -6.68
N ASP A 182 7.36 -2.57 -7.58
CA ASP A 182 7.28 -1.12 -7.74
C ASP A 182 7.06 -0.83 -9.23
N GLY A 183 5.79 -0.80 -9.63
CA GLY A 183 5.39 -0.80 -11.02
C GLY A 183 5.90 -2.04 -11.78
N ASN A 184 6.68 -1.82 -12.82
CA ASN A 184 7.31 -2.89 -13.62
C ASN A 184 8.72 -3.29 -13.13
N LYS A 185 9.16 -2.74 -11.99
CA LYS A 185 10.45 -3.03 -11.35
C LYS A 185 10.25 -3.75 -10.02
N ASN A 186 11.33 -4.32 -9.52
CA ASN A 186 11.43 -4.81 -8.16
C ASN A 186 12.21 -3.79 -7.33
N ARG A 187 11.85 -3.63 -6.07
CA ARG A 187 12.54 -2.76 -5.12
C ARG A 187 12.84 -3.53 -3.85
N LEU A 188 14.06 -3.41 -3.35
CA LEU A 188 14.42 -3.89 -2.01
C LEU A 188 13.74 -2.98 -0.98
N ARG A 189 13.11 -3.60 0.01
CA ARG A 189 12.63 -2.88 1.19
C ARG A 189 13.78 -2.65 2.15
N GLU A 190 13.62 -1.77 3.08
CA GLU A 190 14.65 -1.50 4.09
C GLU A 190 14.96 -2.76 4.92
N ARG A 191 13.95 -3.57 5.24
CA ARG A 191 14.14 -4.86 5.91
C ARG A 191 15.02 -5.83 5.10
N ASP A 192 14.88 -5.84 3.79
CA ASP A 192 15.65 -6.73 2.91
C ASP A 192 17.14 -6.30 2.90
N ILE A 193 17.39 -4.98 2.82
CA ILE A 193 18.73 -4.38 2.89
C ILE A 193 19.35 -4.65 4.27
N TYR A 194 18.62 -4.40 5.34
CA TYR A 194 19.11 -4.60 6.70
C TYR A 194 19.41 -6.08 6.98
N ARG A 195 18.54 -6.99 6.55
CA ARG A 195 18.77 -8.44 6.65
C ARG A 195 20.04 -8.87 5.90
N ILE A 196 20.26 -8.35 4.70
CA ILE A 196 21.50 -8.61 3.94
C ILE A 196 22.72 -8.16 4.73
N ILE A 197 22.70 -6.93 5.26
CA ILE A 197 23.85 -6.31 5.97
C ILE A 197 24.14 -7.08 7.26
N THR A 198 23.14 -7.34 8.10
CA THR A 198 23.31 -8.04 9.38
C THR A 198 23.80 -9.46 9.16
N THR A 199 23.14 -10.24 8.28
CA THR A 199 23.53 -11.60 7.94
C THR A 199 24.97 -11.66 7.40
N PHE A 200 25.36 -10.69 6.54
CA PHE A 200 26.71 -10.65 6.00
C PHE A 200 27.77 -10.28 7.05
N ASN A 201 27.47 -9.36 7.95
CA ASN A 201 28.40 -8.93 8.99
C ASN A 201 28.61 -10.01 10.05
N GLU A 202 27.56 -10.67 10.48
CA GLU A 202 27.60 -11.73 11.47
C GLU A 202 28.16 -13.04 10.91
N GLN A 203 27.98 -13.30 9.63
CA GLN A 203 28.37 -14.56 8.92
C GLN A 203 27.84 -15.83 9.60
N ILE A 204 26.66 -15.73 10.23
CA ILE A 204 25.99 -16.85 10.89
C ILE A 204 24.93 -17.41 9.96
N THR A 205 24.92 -18.73 9.76
CA THR A 205 23.93 -19.45 9.00
C THR A 205 22.77 -19.82 9.91
N THR A 206 21.80 -18.94 10.08
CA THR A 206 20.55 -19.21 10.82
C THR A 206 19.51 -19.87 9.90
N ASP A 207 19.48 -19.46 8.64
CA ASP A 207 18.61 -19.96 7.60
C ASP A 207 19.44 -20.46 6.41
N PRO A 208 19.64 -21.79 6.25
CA PRO A 208 20.42 -22.35 5.15
C PRO A 208 19.83 -22.10 3.76
N LYS A 209 18.52 -21.78 3.66
CA LYS A 209 17.88 -21.39 2.40
C LYS A 209 18.15 -19.94 2.03
N TYR A 210 18.64 -19.11 2.98
CA TYR A 210 18.96 -17.72 2.76
C TYR A 210 20.47 -17.46 2.67
N ALA A 211 21.24 -18.03 3.60
CA ALA A 211 22.69 -17.78 3.65
C ALA A 211 23.47 -19.03 4.06
N ARG A 212 24.67 -19.18 3.48
CA ARG A 212 25.55 -20.30 3.78
C ARG A 212 27.02 -19.92 3.62
N PHE A 213 27.89 -20.41 4.53
CA PHE A 213 29.34 -20.40 4.34
C PHE A 213 29.73 -21.59 3.47
N ILE A 214 30.43 -21.33 2.36
CA ILE A 214 30.86 -22.33 1.38
C ILE A 214 32.36 -22.53 1.48
N PRO A 215 32.82 -23.69 1.93
CA PRO A 215 34.26 -24.00 2.03
C PRO A 215 34.97 -23.98 0.65
N ASN A 216 36.22 -23.57 0.61
CA ASN A 216 37.03 -23.56 -0.63
C ASN A 216 37.05 -24.92 -1.33
N ASP A 217 37.12 -26.03 -0.58
CA ASP A 217 37.09 -27.40 -1.11
C ASP A 217 35.80 -27.72 -1.86
N GLU A 218 34.68 -27.22 -1.42
CA GLU A 218 33.39 -27.40 -2.10
C GLU A 218 33.33 -26.63 -3.42
N ILE A 219 33.91 -25.40 -3.44
CA ILE A 219 33.97 -24.55 -4.62
C ILE A 219 34.89 -25.18 -5.66
N GLU A 220 36.08 -25.66 -5.24
CA GLU A 220 37.09 -26.21 -6.13
C GLU A 220 36.71 -27.62 -6.60
N LYS A 221 36.57 -28.58 -5.65
CA LYS A 221 36.49 -30.00 -5.97
C LYS A 221 35.12 -30.44 -6.48
N LYS A 222 34.03 -29.87 -5.94
CA LYS A 222 32.69 -30.26 -6.33
C LYS A 222 32.13 -29.41 -7.48
N ASN A 223 32.48 -28.13 -7.53
CA ASN A 223 31.84 -27.17 -8.44
C ASN A 223 32.80 -26.57 -9.48
N GLY A 224 34.10 -26.94 -9.52
CA GLY A 224 35.06 -26.48 -10.55
C GLY A 224 35.11 -24.94 -10.67
N TYR A 225 35.14 -24.25 -9.53
CA TYR A 225 35.14 -22.77 -9.43
C TYR A 225 33.89 -22.08 -10.02
N ASN A 226 32.81 -22.81 -10.23
CA ASN A 226 31.52 -22.21 -10.57
C ASN A 226 30.89 -21.68 -9.30
N LEU A 227 30.55 -20.38 -9.28
CA LEU A 227 29.99 -19.67 -8.11
C LEU A 227 28.49 -19.41 -8.24
N ASN A 228 27.78 -20.09 -9.16
CA ASN A 228 26.33 -19.92 -9.27
C ASN A 228 25.66 -20.30 -7.94
N ILE A 229 25.00 -19.33 -7.32
CA ILE A 229 24.46 -19.43 -5.95
C ILE A 229 23.48 -20.60 -5.80
N THR A 230 22.66 -20.85 -6.82
CA THR A 230 21.69 -21.96 -6.82
C THR A 230 22.33 -23.35 -6.70
N ARG A 231 23.62 -23.50 -6.88
CA ARG A 231 24.36 -24.75 -6.62
C ARG A 231 24.68 -24.98 -5.16
N TYR A 232 24.63 -23.92 -4.36
CA TYR A 232 25.05 -23.92 -2.95
C TYR A 232 23.89 -23.66 -2.00
N ILE A 233 22.94 -22.84 -2.42
CA ILE A 233 21.75 -22.48 -1.65
C ILE A 233 20.54 -22.80 -2.50
N ASP A 234 19.71 -23.71 -1.99
CA ASP A 234 18.40 -24.01 -2.57
C ASP A 234 17.35 -23.17 -1.83
N SER A 235 17.05 -22.02 -2.41
CA SER A 235 16.03 -21.11 -1.92
C SER A 235 14.64 -21.42 -2.47
N THR A 236 14.47 -22.49 -3.27
CA THR A 236 13.16 -22.86 -3.82
C THR A 236 12.23 -23.32 -2.72
N ASP A 237 10.97 -22.86 -2.82
CA ASP A 237 9.93 -23.46 -2.00
C ASP A 237 9.71 -24.89 -2.52
N PRO A 238 9.43 -25.85 -1.62
CA PRO A 238 9.08 -27.20 -2.06
C PRO A 238 7.91 -27.10 -3.05
N GLU A 239 8.04 -27.76 -4.20
CA GLU A 239 6.89 -27.90 -5.10
C GLU A 239 5.80 -28.65 -4.36
N ASP A 240 4.56 -28.17 -4.49
CA ASP A 240 3.38 -28.87 -4.01
C ASP A 240 3.20 -30.15 -4.85
N ILE A 241 3.77 -31.23 -4.39
CA ILE A 241 3.63 -32.54 -5.03
C ILE A 241 2.23 -33.06 -4.68
N GLN A 242 1.36 -33.14 -5.68
CA GLN A 242 0.01 -33.66 -5.48
C GLN A 242 0.03 -35.17 -5.25
N ASP A 243 -0.69 -35.59 -4.22
CA ASP A 243 -0.79 -37.00 -3.86
C ASP A 243 -1.95 -37.68 -4.60
N ILE A 244 -1.63 -38.63 -5.49
CA ILE A 244 -2.62 -39.36 -6.31
C ILE A 244 -3.57 -40.18 -5.40
N TYR A 245 -3.08 -40.73 -4.32
CA TYR A 245 -3.91 -41.50 -3.40
C TYR A 245 -4.96 -40.60 -2.71
N ALA A 246 -4.57 -39.40 -2.30
CA ALA A 246 -5.47 -38.41 -1.74
C ALA A 246 -6.56 -37.98 -2.74
N HIS A 247 -6.21 -37.81 -4.03
CA HIS A 247 -7.21 -37.53 -5.07
C HIS A 247 -8.19 -38.69 -5.33
N ILE A 248 -7.81 -39.91 -5.02
CA ILE A 248 -8.68 -41.08 -5.20
C ILE A 248 -9.53 -41.37 -3.96
N HIS A 249 -8.95 -41.21 -2.77
CA HIS A 249 -9.57 -41.66 -1.52
C HIS A 249 -9.93 -40.50 -0.57
N GLY A 250 -9.58 -39.29 -0.90
CA GLY A 250 -9.73 -38.12 -0.02
C GLY A 250 -8.66 -38.05 1.07
N GLY A 251 -8.69 -36.92 1.79
CA GLY A 251 -7.78 -36.62 2.89
C GLY A 251 -6.55 -35.82 2.49
N ILE A 252 -6.09 -34.98 3.40
CA ILE A 252 -4.92 -34.09 3.21
C ILE A 252 -3.66 -34.86 3.56
N PRO A 253 -2.64 -34.95 2.70
CA PRO A 253 -1.39 -35.63 3.00
C PRO A 253 -0.68 -35.09 4.22
N ALA A 254 -0.12 -35.94 5.06
CA ALA A 254 0.65 -35.51 6.23
C ALA A 254 1.85 -34.64 5.87
N VAL A 255 2.48 -34.89 4.72
CA VAL A 255 3.62 -34.09 4.22
C VAL A 255 3.23 -32.63 4.00
N ASP A 256 2.02 -32.37 3.49
CA ASP A 256 1.52 -31.02 3.26
C ASP A 256 1.24 -30.30 4.60
N ILE A 257 0.70 -31.04 5.58
CA ILE A 257 0.47 -30.52 6.94
C ILE A 257 1.79 -30.30 7.69
N ASP A 258 2.78 -31.17 7.50
CA ASP A 258 4.11 -31.02 8.09
C ASP A 258 4.88 -29.84 7.48
N GLY A 259 4.55 -29.43 6.26
CA GLY A 259 5.01 -28.17 5.65
C GLY A 259 4.61 -26.93 6.45
N LEU A 260 3.61 -27.02 7.33
CA LEU A 260 3.17 -25.96 8.24
C LEU A 260 3.77 -26.11 9.65
N SER A 261 4.86 -26.89 9.82
CA SER A 261 5.49 -27.16 11.12
C SER A 261 5.77 -25.93 11.97
N LYS A 262 6.19 -24.81 11.34
CA LYS A 262 6.43 -23.55 12.03
C LYS A 262 5.23 -23.04 12.84
N TYR A 263 4.01 -23.30 12.37
CA TYR A 263 2.78 -22.95 13.09
C TYR A 263 2.47 -23.98 14.19
N TRP A 264 2.69 -25.26 13.90
CA TRP A 264 2.41 -26.33 14.86
C TRP A 264 3.39 -26.38 16.04
N GLU A 265 4.61 -25.85 15.86
CA GLU A 265 5.60 -25.67 16.93
C GLU A 265 5.16 -24.58 17.92
N VAL A 266 4.46 -23.55 17.45
CA VAL A 266 3.95 -22.44 18.26
C VAL A 266 2.54 -22.73 18.79
N PHE A 267 1.70 -23.39 17.96
CA PHE A 267 0.29 -23.69 18.25
C PHE A 267 0.01 -25.19 18.13
N PRO A 268 0.59 -26.04 19.02
CA PRO A 268 0.42 -27.49 18.92
C PRO A 268 -1.03 -27.95 19.14
N SER A 269 -1.82 -27.29 19.99
CA SER A 269 -3.23 -27.62 20.20
C SER A 269 -4.08 -27.28 18.98
N LEU A 270 -3.77 -26.19 18.28
CA LEU A 270 -4.50 -25.74 17.10
C LEU A 270 -4.48 -26.78 15.99
N LYS A 271 -3.36 -27.51 15.81
CA LYS A 271 -3.29 -28.62 14.84
C LYS A 271 -4.37 -29.64 15.08
N SER A 272 -4.60 -30.03 16.34
CA SER A 272 -5.60 -31.04 16.73
C SER A 272 -7.04 -30.50 16.72
N GLU A 273 -7.23 -29.20 16.89
CA GLU A 273 -8.54 -28.57 16.76
C GLU A 273 -9.00 -28.49 15.30
N LEU A 274 -8.08 -28.16 14.39
CA LEU A 274 -8.36 -28.01 12.96
C LEU A 274 -8.37 -29.32 12.20
N LEU A 275 -7.56 -30.32 12.63
CA LEU A 275 -7.26 -31.51 11.86
C LEU A 275 -7.44 -32.77 12.70
N SER A 276 -8.08 -33.83 12.14
CA SER A 276 -8.09 -35.19 12.68
C SER A 276 -7.32 -36.14 11.80
N THR A 277 -6.69 -37.14 12.43
CA THR A 277 -5.90 -38.16 11.73
C THR A 277 -6.83 -39.24 11.16
N ILE A 278 -6.87 -39.38 9.84
CA ILE A 278 -7.54 -40.50 9.16
C ILE A 278 -6.63 -41.73 9.22
N SER A 279 -5.34 -41.53 8.98
CA SER A 279 -4.30 -42.59 9.04
C SER A 279 -2.94 -41.92 9.33
N GLU A 280 -1.88 -42.71 9.48
CA GLU A 280 -0.51 -42.17 9.68
C GLU A 280 -0.07 -41.19 8.60
N LYS A 281 -0.70 -41.19 7.42
CA LYS A 281 -0.30 -40.40 6.25
C LYS A 281 -1.31 -39.37 5.84
N TYR A 282 -2.53 -39.35 6.38
CA TYR A 282 -3.60 -38.46 5.92
C TYR A 282 -4.42 -37.89 7.08
N TYR A 283 -4.79 -36.62 6.91
CA TYR A 283 -5.64 -35.84 7.82
C TYR A 283 -6.96 -35.45 7.14
N SER A 284 -7.97 -35.15 7.95
CA SER A 284 -9.22 -34.49 7.53
C SER A 284 -9.43 -33.21 8.35
N LEU A 285 -10.20 -32.27 7.81
CA LEU A 285 -10.66 -31.14 8.60
C LEU A 285 -11.66 -31.57 9.67
N ASN A 286 -11.57 -30.94 10.85
CA ASN A 286 -12.53 -31.06 11.94
C ASN A 286 -13.61 -29.99 11.93
N VAL A 287 -13.41 -28.95 11.11
CA VAL A 287 -14.25 -27.73 11.08
C VAL A 287 -14.60 -27.41 9.63
N GLU A 288 -15.72 -26.76 9.41
CA GLU A 288 -16.09 -26.22 8.11
C GLU A 288 -15.13 -25.12 7.67
N HIS A 289 -14.92 -24.97 6.36
CA HIS A 289 -13.97 -24.01 5.78
C HIS A 289 -14.16 -22.58 6.32
N GLU A 290 -15.41 -22.15 6.44
CA GLU A 290 -15.79 -20.82 6.96
C GLU A 290 -15.42 -20.62 8.44
N SER A 291 -15.31 -21.71 9.20
CA SER A 291 -15.03 -21.71 10.63
C SER A 291 -13.54 -21.80 10.98
N ILE A 292 -12.66 -22.08 10.00
CA ILE A 292 -11.20 -22.24 10.23
C ILE A 292 -10.64 -20.98 10.88
N ARG A 293 -10.90 -19.81 10.31
CA ARG A 293 -10.42 -18.54 10.84
C ARG A 293 -10.89 -18.28 12.26
N GLN A 294 -12.16 -18.56 12.54
CA GLN A 294 -12.73 -18.34 13.86
C GLN A 294 -12.13 -19.32 14.89
N THR A 295 -11.81 -20.54 14.49
CA THR A 295 -11.15 -21.53 15.34
C THR A 295 -9.75 -21.08 15.70
N ILE A 296 -8.98 -20.52 14.74
CA ILE A 296 -7.65 -19.96 14.99
C ILE A 296 -7.73 -18.84 16.03
N TYR A 297 -8.65 -17.86 15.85
CA TYR A 297 -8.78 -16.75 16.79
C TYR A 297 -9.29 -17.13 18.18
N LYS A 298 -10.02 -18.25 18.31
CA LYS A 298 -10.50 -18.78 19.61
C LYS A 298 -9.48 -19.66 20.31
N ASN A 299 -8.43 -20.09 19.61
CA ASN A 299 -7.41 -20.93 20.18
C ASN A 299 -6.60 -20.18 21.23
N THR A 300 -6.40 -20.80 22.40
CA THR A 300 -5.70 -20.17 23.54
C THR A 300 -4.24 -19.85 23.21
N GLU A 301 -3.53 -20.76 22.52
CA GLU A 301 -2.12 -20.55 22.17
C GLU A 301 -1.94 -19.40 21.16
N PHE A 302 -2.91 -19.22 20.26
CA PHE A 302 -2.93 -18.08 19.34
C PHE A 302 -3.14 -16.75 20.09
N SER A 303 -4.06 -16.73 21.06
CA SER A 303 -4.28 -15.54 21.91
C SER A 303 -3.07 -15.24 22.78
N GLU A 304 -2.44 -16.26 23.41
CA GLU A 304 -1.21 -16.10 24.19
C GLU A 304 -0.03 -15.59 23.35
N TYR A 305 0.00 -15.95 22.07
CA TYR A 305 0.99 -15.40 21.15
C TYR A 305 0.75 -13.91 20.88
N GLY A 306 -0.52 -13.49 20.74
CA GLY A 306 -0.90 -12.08 20.67
C GLY A 306 -0.49 -11.31 21.94
N GLU A 307 -0.71 -11.87 23.13
CA GLU A 307 -0.28 -11.27 24.40
C GLU A 307 1.26 -11.08 24.46
N LYS A 308 2.04 -12.05 23.98
CA LYS A 308 3.50 -11.92 23.88
C LYS A 308 3.94 -10.82 22.93
N LEU A 309 3.19 -10.61 21.84
CA LEU A 309 3.43 -9.51 20.91
C LEU A 309 3.16 -8.17 21.58
N ASP A 310 2.05 -8.05 22.33
CA ASP A 310 1.68 -6.87 23.08
C ASP A 310 2.73 -6.55 24.15
N GLU A 311 3.23 -7.57 24.87
CA GLU A 311 4.30 -7.44 25.86
C GLU A 311 5.61 -6.94 25.23
N ALA A 312 6.02 -7.51 24.08
CA ALA A 312 7.23 -7.07 23.37
C ALA A 312 7.12 -5.61 22.93
N PHE A 313 5.97 -5.22 22.35
CA PHE A 313 5.73 -3.83 21.97
C PHE A 313 5.68 -2.90 23.17
N ALA A 314 5.03 -3.31 24.26
CA ALA A 314 4.95 -2.52 25.48
C ALA A 314 6.35 -2.31 26.13
N ALA A 315 7.22 -3.32 26.09
CA ALA A 315 8.60 -3.23 26.56
C ALA A 315 9.40 -2.22 25.73
N TRP A 316 9.32 -2.30 24.40
CA TRP A 316 9.92 -1.33 23.50
C TRP A 316 9.38 0.08 23.74
N LYS A 317 8.06 0.25 23.82
CA LYS A 317 7.40 1.53 24.11
C LYS A 317 7.88 2.13 25.44
N ALA A 318 7.95 1.31 26.49
CA ALA A 318 8.38 1.78 27.81
C ALA A 318 9.84 2.28 27.82
N LYS A 319 10.69 1.70 26.97
CA LYS A 319 12.07 2.11 26.78
C LYS A 319 12.19 3.41 25.98
N GLU A 320 11.41 3.55 24.91
CA GLU A 320 11.54 4.65 23.98
C GLU A 320 10.70 5.88 24.34
N TYR A 321 9.60 5.72 25.10
CA TYR A 321 8.75 6.83 25.49
C TYR A 321 9.52 7.98 26.20
N PRO A 322 10.42 7.72 27.17
CA PRO A 322 11.19 8.78 27.78
C PRO A 322 12.07 9.56 26.80
N VAL A 323 12.65 8.87 25.82
CA VAL A 323 13.50 9.48 24.79
C VAL A 323 12.63 10.34 23.85
N LEU A 324 11.54 9.75 23.34
CA LEU A 324 10.63 10.39 22.40
C LEU A 324 9.77 11.51 23.02
N SER A 325 9.70 11.62 24.32
CA SER A 325 9.02 12.71 25.04
C SER A 325 9.91 13.88 25.44
N THR A 326 11.23 13.78 25.19
CA THR A 326 12.23 14.79 25.61
C THR A 326 13.18 15.19 24.47
N LEU A 327 12.72 15.14 23.22
CA LEU A 327 13.53 15.56 22.08
C LEU A 327 13.80 17.07 22.12
N ASP A 328 15.04 17.45 21.84
CA ASP A 328 15.52 18.82 21.81
C ASP A 328 16.50 19.07 20.64
N GLU A 329 17.08 20.26 20.56
CA GLU A 329 18.01 20.66 19.49
C GLU A 329 19.35 19.89 19.48
N ASP A 330 19.69 19.21 20.58
CA ASP A 330 20.92 18.39 20.69
C ASP A 330 20.75 16.99 20.11
N VAL A 331 19.50 16.55 19.86
CA VAL A 331 19.18 15.21 19.34
C VAL A 331 19.48 15.10 17.86
N SER A 332 20.17 14.05 17.45
CA SER A 332 20.37 13.68 16.06
C SER A 332 19.28 12.72 15.60
N ALA A 333 18.41 13.15 14.67
CA ALA A 333 17.36 12.27 14.09
C ALA A 333 17.92 10.97 13.53
N ARG A 334 19.16 10.99 13.00
CA ARG A 334 19.83 9.81 12.49
C ARG A 334 20.24 8.83 13.59
N GLU A 335 20.75 9.34 14.71
CA GLU A 335 21.15 8.49 15.83
C GLU A 335 19.92 7.95 16.56
N LEU A 336 18.88 8.77 16.66
CA LEU A 336 17.59 8.37 17.20
C LEU A 336 16.99 7.17 16.47
N ILE A 337 16.85 7.23 15.13
CA ILE A 337 16.27 6.10 14.38
C ILE A 337 17.14 4.84 14.51
N VAL A 338 18.45 4.95 14.56
CA VAL A 338 19.33 3.80 14.77
C VAL A 338 19.04 3.14 16.13
N SER A 339 18.90 3.92 17.20
CA SER A 339 18.56 3.41 18.53
C SER A 339 17.19 2.74 18.54
N LEU A 340 16.14 3.41 18.02
CA LEU A 340 14.79 2.87 17.93
C LEU A 340 14.75 1.53 17.21
N VAL A 341 15.54 1.40 16.13
CA VAL A 341 15.66 0.20 15.31
C VAL A 341 16.37 -0.93 16.06
N GLU A 342 17.51 -0.66 16.68
CA GLU A 342 18.25 -1.67 17.44
C GLU A 342 17.38 -2.25 18.56
N ASP A 343 16.62 -1.41 19.22
CA ASP A 343 15.77 -1.78 20.33
C ASP A 343 14.51 -2.57 19.90
N ILE A 344 13.83 -2.18 18.81
CA ILE A 344 12.68 -2.96 18.32
C ILE A 344 13.12 -4.35 17.83
N ILE A 345 14.26 -4.45 17.16
CA ILE A 345 14.82 -5.73 16.71
C ILE A 345 15.14 -6.63 17.91
N ALA A 346 15.70 -6.08 18.99
CA ALA A 346 16.04 -6.85 20.18
C ALA A 346 14.79 -7.39 20.89
N GLU A 347 13.75 -6.57 21.05
CA GLU A 347 12.51 -6.98 21.70
C GLU A 347 11.72 -8.03 20.87
N PHE A 348 11.78 -7.96 19.54
CA PHE A 348 11.08 -8.89 18.65
C PHE A 348 11.88 -10.13 18.25
N GLU A 349 13.15 -10.25 18.67
CA GLU A 349 14.01 -11.38 18.31
C GLU A 349 13.48 -12.76 18.76
N HIS A 350 12.69 -12.78 19.84
CA HIS A 350 12.17 -14.00 20.43
C HIS A 350 10.82 -14.48 19.85
N LEU A 351 10.21 -13.71 18.96
CA LEU A 351 8.95 -14.07 18.32
C LEU A 351 9.20 -14.92 17.07
N THR A 352 8.76 -16.16 17.07
CA THR A 352 9.12 -17.16 16.05
C THR A 352 8.35 -17.01 14.73
N LEU A 353 7.12 -16.50 14.74
CA LEU A 353 6.26 -16.35 13.55
C LEU A 353 6.30 -14.96 12.93
N ILE A 354 6.66 -13.94 13.71
CA ILE A 354 6.91 -12.58 13.25
C ILE A 354 8.43 -12.41 13.19
N ASP A 355 8.94 -12.18 11.98
CA ASP A 355 10.37 -11.92 11.80
C ASP A 355 10.69 -10.53 12.36
N LYS A 356 11.75 -10.42 13.16
CA LYS A 356 12.25 -9.14 13.69
C LYS A 356 12.46 -8.08 12.60
N TYR A 357 12.75 -8.49 11.37
CA TYR A 357 12.86 -7.60 10.22
C TYR A 357 11.50 -7.09 9.72
N ASP A 358 10.38 -7.76 10.02
CA ASP A 358 9.06 -7.25 9.73
C ASP A 358 8.67 -6.13 10.69
N ALA A 359 8.92 -6.28 11.99
CA ALA A 359 8.73 -5.20 12.97
C ALA A 359 9.62 -3.98 12.64
N TYR A 360 10.87 -4.21 12.29
CA TYR A 360 11.77 -3.18 11.77
C TYR A 360 11.18 -2.44 10.56
N GLN A 361 10.62 -3.16 9.58
CA GLN A 361 10.03 -2.55 8.40
C GLN A 361 8.83 -1.66 8.74
N VAL A 362 7.98 -2.07 9.67
CA VAL A 362 6.84 -1.27 10.14
C VAL A 362 7.34 0.05 10.73
N LEU A 363 8.29 0.00 11.66
CA LEU A 363 8.87 1.19 12.27
C LEU A 363 9.50 2.12 11.21
N LEU A 364 10.31 1.57 10.32
CA LEU A 364 11.04 2.39 9.36
C LEU A 364 10.15 2.95 8.25
N ALA A 365 9.09 2.23 7.85
CA ALA A 365 8.09 2.77 6.93
C ALA A 365 7.40 3.99 7.55
N TYR A 366 6.95 3.86 8.79
CA TYR A 366 6.31 4.95 9.52
C TYR A 366 7.26 6.14 9.78
N TRP A 367 8.52 5.84 10.13
CA TRP A 367 9.57 6.86 10.27
C TRP A 367 9.75 7.67 8.98
N ASN A 368 9.92 7.01 7.85
CA ASN A 368 10.17 7.68 6.58
C ASN A 368 8.96 8.44 6.04
N GLU A 369 7.75 8.00 6.35
CA GLU A 369 6.51 8.60 5.84
C GLU A 369 6.03 9.77 6.71
N VAL A 370 6.20 9.68 8.03
CA VAL A 370 5.60 10.62 8.98
C VAL A 370 6.59 11.10 10.05
N MET A 371 7.18 10.19 10.81
CA MET A 371 7.84 10.51 12.06
C MET A 371 9.13 11.33 11.89
N ASN A 372 9.87 11.11 10.80
CA ASN A 372 11.10 11.85 10.51
C ASN A 372 10.84 13.35 10.32
N ASP A 373 9.75 13.73 9.67
CA ASP A 373 9.39 15.13 9.47
C ASP A 373 8.95 15.76 10.78
N ASP A 374 8.15 15.06 11.59
CA ASP A 374 7.75 15.50 12.92
C ASP A 374 8.97 15.73 13.83
N VAL A 375 9.86 14.74 13.91
CA VAL A 375 11.09 14.83 14.71
C VAL A 375 11.98 15.97 14.21
N SER A 376 12.15 16.10 12.89
CA SER A 376 12.95 17.18 12.30
C SER A 376 12.39 18.55 12.65
N LEU A 377 11.07 18.71 12.69
CA LEU A 377 10.43 19.95 13.09
C LEU A 377 10.66 20.25 14.57
N ILE A 378 10.50 19.25 15.43
CA ILE A 378 10.68 19.40 16.90
C ILE A 378 12.13 19.79 17.24
N ILE A 379 13.13 19.16 16.62
CA ILE A 379 14.55 19.41 16.95
C ILE A 379 15.11 20.65 16.26
N SER A 380 14.50 21.15 15.16
CA SER A 380 15.03 22.29 14.41
C SER A 380 14.42 23.64 14.80
N GLU A 381 13.25 23.64 15.41
CA GLU A 381 12.55 24.86 15.80
C GLU A 381 12.62 25.08 17.31
N SER A 382 12.82 26.34 17.73
CA SER A 382 12.90 26.74 19.14
C SER A 382 11.65 26.41 19.94
N ASP A 383 10.51 26.27 19.27
CA ASP A 383 9.22 26.00 19.89
C ASP A 383 9.01 24.49 20.18
N GLY A 384 9.84 23.59 19.60
CA GLY A 384 9.82 22.17 19.91
C GLY A 384 8.43 21.55 19.83
N TYR A 385 8.01 20.85 20.90
CA TYR A 385 6.69 20.24 21.00
C TYR A 385 5.53 21.24 20.97
N THR A 386 5.75 22.52 21.31
CA THR A 386 4.67 23.53 21.31
C THR A 386 4.17 23.83 19.90
N ASN A 387 4.92 23.46 18.85
CA ASN A 387 4.45 23.46 17.47
C ASN A 387 3.20 22.61 17.26
N ALA A 388 2.89 21.67 18.14
CA ALA A 388 1.66 20.90 18.12
C ALA A 388 0.39 21.75 18.34
N ARG A 389 0.51 22.97 18.87
CA ARG A 389 -0.60 23.93 19.00
C ARG A 389 -0.88 24.69 17.70
N ALA A 390 0.04 24.66 16.76
CA ALA A 390 -0.11 25.34 15.48
C ALA A 390 -0.99 24.56 14.49
N THR A 391 -1.73 25.31 13.69
CA THR A 391 -2.55 24.76 12.59
C THR A 391 -2.19 25.44 11.29
N ASP A 392 -2.06 24.66 10.22
CA ASP A 392 -1.72 25.16 8.89
C ASP A 392 -2.94 25.10 7.97
N ASN A 393 -3.14 26.14 7.15
CA ASN A 393 -4.22 26.15 6.18
C ASN A 393 -3.84 25.31 4.96
N ILE A 394 -4.80 24.54 4.47
CA ILE A 394 -4.69 23.79 3.22
C ILE A 394 -5.18 24.70 2.10
N GLU A 395 -4.31 24.98 1.14
CA GLU A 395 -4.60 25.84 -0.01
C GLU A 395 -4.58 25.06 -1.30
N GLU A 396 -5.60 25.25 -2.14
CA GLU A 396 -5.70 24.62 -3.46
C GLU A 396 -5.77 25.70 -4.55
N GLU A 397 -5.12 25.43 -5.67
CA GLU A 397 -5.18 26.30 -6.85
C GLU A 397 -6.55 26.19 -7.53
N ILE A 398 -7.19 27.33 -7.78
CA ILE A 398 -8.45 27.39 -8.52
C ILE A 398 -8.19 27.06 -9.99
N THR A 399 -8.65 25.89 -10.43
CA THR A 399 -8.40 25.36 -11.78
C THR A 399 -9.36 25.89 -12.86
N GLN A 400 -10.51 26.46 -12.45
CA GLN A 400 -11.57 26.94 -13.37
C GLN A 400 -12.18 28.28 -12.93
N GLY A 401 -12.69 29.03 -13.87
CA GLY A 401 -13.41 30.27 -13.62
C GLY A 401 -12.56 31.56 -13.71
N LYS A 402 -13.10 32.67 -13.20
CA LYS A 402 -12.46 34.00 -13.29
C LYS A 402 -11.18 34.12 -12.46
N ASN A 403 -11.07 33.31 -11.42
CA ASN A 403 -9.96 33.36 -10.45
C ASN A 403 -9.01 32.17 -10.65
N LYS A 404 -8.93 31.60 -11.85
CA LYS A 404 -8.00 30.52 -12.17
C LYS A 404 -6.55 30.94 -11.89
N GLY A 405 -5.83 30.13 -11.12
CA GLY A 405 -4.44 30.39 -10.70
C GLY A 405 -4.32 31.08 -9.34
N GLU A 406 -5.44 31.46 -8.69
CA GLU A 406 -5.42 31.94 -7.31
C GLU A 406 -5.50 30.77 -6.33
N MET A 407 -4.80 30.89 -5.20
CA MET A 407 -4.89 29.92 -4.09
C MET A 407 -6.13 30.20 -3.26
N LYS A 408 -6.87 29.14 -2.95
CA LYS A 408 -8.05 29.20 -2.08
C LYS A 408 -7.84 28.26 -0.89
N VAL A 409 -8.07 28.78 0.30
CA VAL A 409 -8.11 27.93 1.51
C VAL A 409 -9.32 27.01 1.42
N THR A 410 -9.06 25.72 1.38
CA THR A 410 -10.08 24.66 1.31
C THR A 410 -10.27 23.96 2.65
N GLY A 411 -9.31 24.07 3.56
CA GLY A 411 -9.34 23.46 4.88
C GLY A 411 -8.16 23.92 5.74
N TRP A 412 -7.94 23.19 6.80
CA TRP A 412 -6.79 23.32 7.69
C TRP A 412 -6.44 21.97 8.32
N GLU A 413 -5.19 21.83 8.80
CA GLU A 413 -4.73 20.65 9.51
C GLU A 413 -3.82 21.07 10.69
N GLY A 414 -3.70 20.22 11.70
CA GLY A 414 -2.71 20.45 12.76
C GLY A 414 -1.29 20.20 12.25
N ARG A 415 -0.35 21.06 12.64
CA ARG A 415 1.03 21.01 12.14
C ARG A 415 1.75 19.69 12.51
N LEU A 416 1.66 19.28 13.77
CA LEU A 416 2.27 18.04 14.27
C LEU A 416 1.23 16.94 14.55
N ILE A 417 0.07 17.31 15.06
CA ILE A 417 -0.98 16.36 15.45
C ILE A 417 -2.14 16.50 14.45
N PRO A 418 -2.48 15.45 13.70
CA PRO A 418 -3.66 15.45 12.83
C PRO A 418 -4.96 15.76 13.58
N LYS A 419 -5.86 16.55 12.98
CA LYS A 419 -7.13 16.91 13.62
C LYS A 419 -8.00 15.70 13.97
N SER A 420 -7.90 14.60 13.22
CA SER A 420 -8.59 13.36 13.52
C SER A 420 -8.26 12.83 14.93
N ILE A 421 -6.98 12.87 15.32
CA ILE A 421 -6.54 12.43 16.65
C ILE A 421 -7.11 13.32 17.75
N VAL A 422 -7.14 14.63 17.53
CA VAL A 422 -7.74 15.59 18.50
C VAL A 422 -9.26 15.39 18.62
N ILE A 423 -9.93 15.13 17.50
CA ILE A 423 -11.37 14.82 17.48
C ILE A 423 -11.64 13.53 18.25
N ASP A 424 -10.89 12.46 17.99
CA ASP A 424 -11.08 11.17 18.65
C ASP A 424 -10.80 11.23 20.16
N ALA A 425 -9.89 12.11 20.58
CA ALA A 425 -9.54 12.27 22.00
C ALA A 425 -10.55 13.12 22.78
N PHE A 426 -11.07 14.21 22.18
CA PHE A 426 -11.82 15.23 22.93
C PHE A 426 -13.25 15.45 22.45
N PHE A 427 -13.62 15.01 21.25
CA PHE A 427 -14.91 15.32 20.62
C PHE A 427 -15.63 14.06 20.10
N ARG A 428 -15.48 12.96 20.84
CA ARG A 428 -16.07 11.67 20.45
C ARG A 428 -17.61 11.72 20.40
N GLU A 429 -18.24 12.50 21.30
CA GLU A 429 -19.70 12.66 21.29
C GLU A 429 -20.17 13.41 20.04
N GLU A 430 -19.48 14.49 19.67
CA GLU A 430 -19.78 15.25 18.45
C GLU A 430 -19.54 14.43 17.18
N LYS A 431 -18.46 13.63 17.13
CA LYS A 431 -18.18 12.71 16.03
C LYS A 431 -19.30 11.68 15.89
N ASN A 432 -19.72 11.04 16.99
CA ASN A 432 -20.83 10.09 16.99
C ASN A 432 -22.14 10.74 16.52
N ALA A 433 -22.42 11.98 16.91
CA ALA A 433 -23.61 12.71 16.48
C ALA A 433 -23.60 13.01 14.96
N ILE A 434 -22.40 13.22 14.38
CA ILE A 434 -22.25 13.38 12.93
C ILE A 434 -22.49 12.03 12.25
N GLU A 435 -21.88 10.95 12.73
CA GLU A 435 -22.07 9.59 12.20
C GLU A 435 -23.54 9.16 12.25
N GLU A 436 -24.25 9.47 13.34
CA GLU A 436 -25.71 9.25 13.43
C GLU A 436 -26.49 10.05 12.38
N ALA A 437 -26.14 11.34 12.21
CA ALA A 437 -26.80 12.17 11.20
C ALA A 437 -26.50 11.70 9.77
N GLU A 438 -25.28 11.26 9.47
CA GLU A 438 -24.89 10.67 8.19
C GLU A 438 -25.62 9.35 7.92
N ASN A 439 -25.79 8.50 8.94
CA ASN A 439 -26.59 7.28 8.84
C ASN A 439 -28.06 7.57 8.50
N ILE A 440 -28.65 8.62 9.10
CA ILE A 440 -30.03 9.06 8.78
C ILE A 440 -30.12 9.53 7.32
N VAL A 441 -29.12 10.25 6.82
CA VAL A 441 -29.05 10.64 5.40
C VAL A 441 -28.99 9.40 4.51
N ALA A 442 -28.08 8.47 4.80
CA ALA A 442 -27.91 7.25 4.02
C ALA A 442 -29.17 6.36 4.01
N GLU A 443 -29.86 6.24 5.16
CA GLU A 443 -31.12 5.51 5.25
C GLU A 443 -32.22 6.18 4.44
N THR A 444 -32.32 7.52 4.50
CA THR A 444 -33.30 8.29 3.72
C THR A 444 -33.03 8.21 2.22
N GLU A 445 -31.76 8.27 1.82
CA GLU A 445 -31.35 8.06 0.41
C GLU A 445 -31.68 6.63 -0.06
N SER A 446 -31.46 5.61 0.78
CA SER A 446 -31.85 4.23 0.48
C SER A 446 -33.36 4.10 0.26
N GLN A 447 -34.17 4.72 1.15
CA GLN A 447 -35.63 4.74 1.00
C GLN A 447 -36.05 5.40 -0.32
N LEU A 448 -35.35 6.45 -0.75
CA LEU A 448 -35.62 7.10 -2.02
C LEU A 448 -35.27 6.18 -3.20
N VAL A 449 -34.16 5.48 -3.14
CA VAL A 449 -33.74 4.49 -4.16
C VAL A 449 -34.76 3.34 -4.21
N ASP A 450 -35.14 2.78 -3.06
CA ASP A 450 -36.13 1.70 -2.97
C ASP A 450 -37.47 2.12 -3.58
N LEU A 451 -37.92 3.38 -3.33
CA LEU A 451 -39.14 3.92 -3.93
C LEU A 451 -39.04 4.01 -5.47
N ILE A 452 -37.89 4.46 -5.99
CA ILE A 452 -37.65 4.55 -7.45
C ILE A 452 -37.60 3.15 -8.07
N GLU A 453 -36.90 2.19 -7.46
CA GLU A 453 -36.78 0.83 -7.96
C GLU A 453 -38.08 0.03 -7.89
N SER A 454 -38.95 0.36 -6.93
CA SER A 454 -40.27 -0.26 -6.80
C SER A 454 -41.35 0.35 -7.71
N ALA A 455 -41.07 1.48 -8.36
CA ALA A 455 -41.98 2.13 -9.29
C ALA A 455 -42.10 1.33 -10.61
N ASP A 456 -43.32 1.27 -11.15
CA ASP A 456 -43.53 0.63 -12.44
C ASP A 456 -42.76 1.37 -13.55
N GLU A 457 -42.24 0.63 -14.56
CA GLU A 457 -41.48 1.22 -15.67
C GLU A 457 -42.24 2.30 -16.46
N GLU A 458 -43.58 2.25 -16.45
CA GLU A 458 -44.49 3.22 -17.09
C GLU A 458 -44.94 4.33 -16.13
N SER A 459 -44.46 4.37 -14.90
CA SER A 459 -44.86 5.38 -13.90
C SER A 459 -44.21 6.75 -14.14
N ALA A 460 -44.88 7.80 -13.74
CA ALA A 460 -44.37 9.17 -13.85
C ALA A 460 -43.07 9.39 -13.03
N LEU A 461 -42.83 8.60 -12.00
CA LEU A 461 -41.60 8.63 -11.21
C LEU A 461 -40.43 8.00 -11.99
N ALA A 462 -40.68 6.92 -12.73
CA ALA A 462 -39.67 6.29 -13.59
C ALA A 462 -39.24 7.22 -14.73
N ASP A 463 -40.16 8.03 -15.29
CA ASP A 463 -39.86 8.98 -16.37
C ASP A 463 -38.85 10.08 -15.95
N VAL A 464 -38.82 10.47 -14.66
CA VAL A 464 -37.91 11.51 -14.14
C VAL A 464 -36.66 10.93 -13.50
N ALA A 465 -36.57 9.60 -13.38
CA ALA A 465 -35.42 8.93 -12.78
C ALA A 465 -34.32 8.71 -13.82
N GLU A 466 -33.18 9.38 -13.67
CA GLU A 466 -31.98 9.15 -14.48
C GLU A 466 -30.98 8.30 -13.68
N ASN A 467 -30.70 7.08 -14.15
CA ASN A 467 -29.75 6.15 -13.49
C ASN A 467 -30.06 5.90 -12.00
N GLY A 468 -31.36 5.75 -11.65
CA GLY A 468 -31.80 5.50 -10.28
C GLY A 468 -31.73 6.72 -9.37
N LYS A 469 -31.57 7.93 -9.90
CA LYS A 469 -31.54 9.19 -9.15
C LYS A 469 -32.56 10.17 -9.68
N VAL A 470 -33.15 10.94 -8.76
CA VAL A 470 -34.11 12.00 -9.09
C VAL A 470 -33.67 13.31 -8.44
N LYS A 471 -34.07 14.42 -9.04
CA LYS A 471 -33.88 15.77 -8.46
C LYS A 471 -35.23 16.35 -8.08
N ALA A 472 -35.33 16.97 -6.92
CA ALA A 472 -36.56 17.60 -6.46
C ALA A 472 -37.20 18.52 -7.51
N LYS A 473 -36.40 19.30 -8.24
CA LYS A 473 -36.84 20.19 -9.30
C LYS A 473 -37.51 19.47 -10.46
N ASP A 474 -36.99 18.30 -10.83
CA ASP A 474 -37.51 17.52 -11.95
C ASP A 474 -38.83 16.82 -11.53
N ILE A 475 -38.91 16.35 -10.29
CA ILE A 475 -40.14 15.83 -9.68
C ILE A 475 -41.24 16.91 -9.62
N GLU A 476 -40.92 18.12 -9.14
CA GLU A 476 -41.83 19.25 -9.11
C GLU A 476 -42.37 19.60 -10.50
N ALA A 477 -41.50 19.60 -11.51
CA ALA A 477 -41.88 19.86 -12.89
C ALA A 477 -42.82 18.77 -13.43
N GLN A 478 -42.55 17.50 -13.13
CA GLN A 478 -43.41 16.37 -13.54
C GLN A 478 -44.78 16.42 -12.86
N ILE A 479 -44.85 16.75 -11.55
CA ILE A 479 -46.15 16.94 -10.87
C ILE A 479 -46.96 18.03 -11.55
N VAL A 480 -46.33 19.16 -11.89
CA VAL A 480 -47.02 20.27 -12.58
C VAL A 480 -47.49 19.86 -13.99
N GLU A 481 -46.66 19.12 -14.74
CA GLU A 481 -47.03 18.64 -16.08
C GLU A 481 -48.22 17.69 -16.04
N LEU A 482 -48.19 16.65 -15.21
CA LEU A 482 -49.25 15.66 -15.06
C LEU A 482 -50.60 16.30 -14.64
N THR A 483 -50.50 17.29 -13.73
CA THR A 483 -51.70 17.90 -13.13
C THR A 483 -52.18 19.15 -13.90
N SER A 484 -51.42 19.62 -14.90
CA SER A 484 -51.77 20.83 -15.68
C SER A 484 -53.10 20.73 -16.41
N THR A 485 -53.53 19.51 -16.81
CA THR A 485 -54.77 19.24 -17.55
C THR A 485 -55.99 19.16 -16.67
N ILE A 486 -55.84 19.23 -15.33
CA ILE A 486 -56.98 19.17 -14.39
C ILE A 486 -57.72 20.49 -14.38
N GLU A 487 -58.95 20.48 -14.97
CA GLU A 487 -59.82 21.63 -15.06
C GLU A 487 -61.04 21.45 -14.11
N THR A 488 -61.23 22.41 -13.25
CA THR A 488 -62.44 22.57 -12.39
C THR A 488 -62.99 23.98 -12.56
N GLU A 489 -64.23 24.24 -12.15
CA GLU A 489 -64.78 25.59 -12.21
C GLU A 489 -63.88 26.61 -11.52
N GLU A 490 -63.24 26.23 -10.36
CA GLU A 490 -62.34 27.10 -9.63
C GLU A 490 -61.01 27.32 -10.39
N THR A 491 -60.42 26.28 -11.00
CA THR A 491 -59.17 26.44 -11.76
C THR A 491 -59.34 27.33 -13.01
N ILE A 492 -60.51 27.23 -13.69
CA ILE A 492 -60.84 28.10 -14.81
C ILE A 492 -60.92 29.56 -14.40
N GLU A 493 -61.64 29.83 -13.30
CA GLU A 493 -61.70 31.19 -12.74
C GLU A 493 -60.35 31.76 -12.32
N LEU A 494 -59.51 30.91 -11.68
CA LEU A 494 -58.15 31.29 -11.25
C LEU A 494 -57.21 31.58 -12.41
N GLU A 495 -57.27 30.85 -13.54
CA GLU A 495 -56.48 31.14 -14.72
C GLU A 495 -56.95 32.42 -15.43
N VAL A 496 -58.26 32.72 -15.44
CA VAL A 496 -58.78 33.97 -15.94
C VAL A 496 -58.25 35.16 -15.12
N ILE A 497 -58.36 35.08 -13.79
CA ILE A 497 -57.82 36.18 -12.94
C ILE A 497 -56.29 36.31 -12.99
N ARG A 498 -55.56 35.24 -13.28
CA ARG A 498 -54.10 35.25 -13.47
C ARG A 498 -53.69 36.13 -14.65
N THR A 499 -54.47 36.12 -15.75
CA THR A 499 -54.24 36.95 -16.91
C THR A 499 -54.63 38.42 -16.67
N ASP A 500 -55.63 38.64 -15.85
CA ASP A 500 -56.18 39.98 -15.59
C ASP A 500 -55.64 40.66 -14.30
N LEU A 501 -54.68 40.06 -13.63
CA LEU A 501 -54.13 40.49 -12.34
C LEU A 501 -53.74 41.97 -12.28
N LYS A 502 -53.22 42.54 -13.36
CA LYS A 502 -52.85 43.97 -13.46
C LYS A 502 -54.07 44.88 -13.48
N LEU A 503 -55.23 44.42 -13.97
CA LEU A 503 -56.45 45.19 -14.04
C LEU A 503 -57.26 45.15 -12.74
N VAL A 504 -57.12 44.07 -11.96
CA VAL A 504 -57.95 43.75 -10.76
C VAL A 504 -57.33 44.32 -9.48
N ASN A 505 -56.05 44.63 -9.43
CA ASN A 505 -55.27 44.93 -8.19
C ASN A 505 -55.56 46.30 -7.55
N THR A 506 -56.69 46.90 -7.80
CA THR A 506 -57.19 48.07 -7.00
C THR A 506 -58.35 47.58 -6.14
N LYS A 507 -58.36 47.98 -4.85
CA LYS A 507 -59.32 47.50 -3.84
C LYS A 507 -60.80 47.53 -4.29
N ARG A 508 -61.20 48.57 -5.01
CA ARG A 508 -62.56 48.76 -5.54
C ARG A 508 -62.86 47.83 -6.72
N ARG A 509 -61.88 47.47 -7.52
CA ARG A 509 -62.05 46.54 -8.66
C ARG A 509 -62.03 45.09 -8.22
N LEU A 510 -61.19 44.81 -7.21
CA LEU A 510 -61.11 43.44 -6.64
C LEU A 510 -62.45 43.01 -6.02
N GLU A 511 -63.04 43.82 -5.22
CA GLU A 511 -64.36 43.54 -4.60
C GLU A 511 -65.43 43.30 -5.68
N ALA A 512 -65.47 44.14 -6.72
CA ALA A 512 -66.42 43.94 -7.84
C ALA A 512 -66.14 42.69 -8.66
N TYR A 513 -64.87 42.34 -8.83
CA TYR A 513 -64.45 41.15 -9.56
C TYR A 513 -64.83 39.86 -8.82
N LEU A 514 -64.64 39.84 -7.50
CA LEU A 514 -64.95 38.71 -6.62
C LEU A 514 -66.48 38.43 -6.49
N VAL A 515 -67.34 39.37 -6.87
CA VAL A 515 -68.78 39.14 -6.98
C VAL A 515 -69.13 38.28 -8.17
N GLY A 516 -68.37 38.47 -9.31
CA GLY A 516 -68.54 37.67 -10.51
C GLY A 516 -67.76 36.34 -10.49
N HIS A 517 -66.70 36.27 -9.64
CA HIS A 517 -65.82 35.11 -9.52
C HIS A 517 -65.64 34.71 -8.04
N PRO A 518 -66.70 34.15 -7.42
CA PRO A 518 -66.73 33.89 -5.97
C PRO A 518 -65.66 32.84 -5.51
N LEU A 519 -65.29 31.93 -6.40
CA LEU A 519 -64.35 30.87 -6.10
C LEU A 519 -62.88 31.44 -5.88
N CYS A 520 -62.60 32.56 -6.53
CA CYS A 520 -61.32 33.24 -6.36
C CYS A 520 -61.11 33.89 -4.95
N LYS A 521 -62.10 33.88 -4.07
CA LYS A 521 -61.99 34.42 -2.69
C LYS A 521 -60.92 33.66 -1.88
N SER A 522 -60.70 32.39 -2.15
CA SER A 522 -59.71 31.55 -1.50
C SER A 522 -58.26 32.03 -1.69
N THR A 523 -58.01 32.85 -2.71
CA THR A 523 -56.66 33.37 -3.04
C THR A 523 -56.37 34.76 -2.51
N VAL A 524 -57.31 35.40 -1.81
CA VAL A 524 -57.11 36.71 -1.19
C VAL A 524 -56.23 36.57 0.04
N ASN A 525 -55.07 37.20 0.01
CA ASN A 525 -54.11 37.16 1.13
C ASN A 525 -54.58 38.09 2.31
N GLU A 526 -53.88 38.02 3.43
CA GLU A 526 -54.15 38.81 4.65
C GLU A 526 -54.17 40.33 4.39
N ASN A 527 -53.51 40.81 3.36
CA ASN A 527 -53.50 42.21 2.95
C ASN A 527 -54.67 42.60 2.01
N GLY A 528 -55.60 41.69 1.80
CA GLY A 528 -56.76 41.93 0.94
C GLY A 528 -56.40 42.07 -0.55
N LYS A 529 -55.33 41.38 -1.02
CA LYS A 529 -54.88 41.39 -2.43
C LYS A 529 -54.74 39.98 -2.94
N ILE A 530 -54.97 39.79 -4.23
CA ILE A 530 -54.61 38.57 -4.93
C ILE A 530 -53.26 38.79 -5.59
N THR A 531 -52.37 37.84 -5.42
CA THR A 531 -51.05 37.84 -6.02
C THR A 531 -50.89 36.64 -6.95
N LYS A 532 -49.96 36.72 -7.90
CA LYS A 532 -49.63 35.57 -8.76
C LYS A 532 -49.28 34.35 -7.92
N SER A 533 -48.49 34.55 -6.87
CA SER A 533 -48.08 33.48 -5.97
C SER A 533 -49.26 32.84 -5.21
N SER A 534 -50.28 33.63 -4.78
CA SER A 534 -51.46 33.07 -4.12
C SER A 534 -52.36 32.27 -5.07
N ILE A 535 -52.43 32.69 -6.35
CA ILE A 535 -53.14 31.93 -7.38
C ILE A 535 -52.38 30.63 -7.69
N ASP A 536 -51.07 30.72 -8.00
CA ASP A 536 -50.24 29.57 -8.32
C ASP A 536 -50.26 28.54 -7.17
N TYR A 537 -50.26 29.00 -5.90
CA TYR A 537 -50.36 28.14 -4.73
C TYR A 537 -51.75 27.46 -4.65
N ARG A 538 -52.84 28.18 -4.87
CA ARG A 538 -54.21 27.60 -4.83
C ARG A 538 -54.44 26.61 -5.99
N LEU A 539 -54.00 26.97 -7.20
CA LEU A 539 -54.02 26.07 -8.36
C LEU A 539 -53.23 24.77 -8.06
N HIS A 540 -52.08 24.91 -7.42
CA HIS A 540 -51.29 23.76 -7.00
C HIS A 540 -52.08 22.85 -6.03
N ILE A 541 -52.69 23.39 -4.98
CA ILE A 541 -53.47 22.60 -4.03
C ILE A 541 -54.64 21.91 -4.71
N ILE A 542 -55.43 22.64 -5.54
CA ILE A 542 -56.59 22.03 -6.23
C ILE A 542 -56.13 20.88 -7.12
N ARG A 543 -55.10 21.11 -7.90
CA ARG A 543 -54.61 20.15 -8.88
C ARG A 543 -53.88 18.97 -8.28
N THR A 544 -53.19 19.15 -7.17
CA THR A 544 -52.40 18.08 -6.56
C THR A 544 -53.03 17.40 -5.37
N GLU A 545 -54.01 18.06 -4.66
CA GLU A 545 -54.58 17.55 -3.43
C GLU A 545 -56.07 17.33 -3.47
N GLU A 546 -56.84 18.32 -3.96
CA GLU A 546 -58.30 18.30 -3.84
C GLU A 546 -59.00 17.61 -4.99
N CYS A 547 -58.46 17.71 -6.22
CA CYS A 547 -59.16 17.30 -7.45
C CYS A 547 -58.35 16.37 -8.33
N VAL A 548 -57.44 15.59 -7.80
CA VAL A 548 -56.65 14.60 -8.56
C VAL A 548 -57.58 13.49 -9.05
N PRO A 549 -57.61 13.20 -10.34
CA PRO A 549 -58.35 12.05 -10.86
C PRO A 549 -57.83 10.74 -10.33
N GLU A 550 -58.71 9.75 -10.14
CA GLU A 550 -58.32 8.42 -9.62
C GLU A 550 -57.24 7.76 -10.47
N SER A 551 -57.23 8.02 -11.81
CA SER A 551 -56.22 7.51 -12.73
C SER A 551 -54.82 8.10 -12.58
N LEU A 552 -54.67 9.24 -11.92
CA LEU A 552 -53.36 9.90 -11.70
C LEU A 552 -52.97 9.90 -10.23
N GLN A 553 -53.82 9.33 -9.36
CA GLN A 553 -53.64 9.42 -7.89
C GLN A 553 -52.36 8.73 -7.43
N ASP A 554 -52.04 7.55 -8.00
CA ASP A 554 -50.88 6.76 -7.62
C ASP A 554 -49.59 7.45 -8.06
N ASP A 555 -49.53 7.97 -9.29
CA ASP A 555 -48.37 8.71 -9.81
C ASP A 555 -48.07 9.96 -9.00
N VAL A 556 -49.13 10.75 -8.70
CA VAL A 556 -48.96 11.98 -7.92
C VAL A 556 -48.53 11.66 -6.47
N ASN A 557 -49.02 10.56 -5.89
CA ASN A 557 -48.62 10.15 -4.54
C ASN A 557 -47.16 9.67 -4.50
N GLN A 558 -46.71 8.88 -5.50
CA GLN A 558 -45.32 8.43 -5.61
C GLN A 558 -44.36 9.61 -5.82
N LEU A 559 -44.70 10.54 -6.72
CA LEU A 559 -43.90 11.74 -6.93
C LEU A 559 -43.81 12.61 -5.68
N LYS A 560 -44.92 12.78 -4.93
CA LYS A 560 -44.92 13.52 -3.65
C LYS A 560 -44.07 12.82 -2.60
N ALA A 561 -44.17 11.51 -2.48
CA ALA A 561 -43.34 10.73 -1.56
C ALA A 561 -41.84 10.89 -1.90
N ALA A 562 -41.49 10.83 -3.18
CA ALA A 562 -40.12 11.06 -3.65
C ALA A 562 -39.65 12.50 -3.35
N LEU A 563 -40.50 13.50 -3.56
CA LEU A 563 -40.19 14.90 -3.26
C LEU A 563 -39.97 15.14 -1.75
N ASP A 564 -40.80 14.55 -0.89
CA ASP A 564 -40.63 14.60 0.56
C ASP A 564 -39.29 13.98 0.99
N LEU A 565 -38.95 12.82 0.45
CA LEU A 565 -37.64 12.18 0.70
C LEU A 565 -36.47 13.04 0.20
N CYS A 566 -36.54 13.63 -0.99
CA CYS A 566 -35.54 14.56 -1.47
C CYS A 566 -35.35 15.77 -0.57
N SER A 567 -36.48 16.33 -0.04
CA SER A 567 -36.45 17.44 0.89
C SER A 567 -35.78 17.04 2.21
N LYS A 568 -36.15 15.88 2.77
CA LYS A 568 -35.55 15.33 3.98
C LYS A 568 -34.05 15.11 3.83
N VAL A 569 -33.61 14.52 2.70
CA VAL A 569 -32.18 14.34 2.39
C VAL A 569 -31.46 15.69 2.38
N SER A 570 -32.07 16.71 1.76
CA SER A 570 -31.50 18.07 1.74
C SER A 570 -31.36 18.67 3.14
N ASP A 571 -32.41 18.55 3.96
CA ASP A 571 -32.44 19.10 5.33
C ASP A 571 -31.45 18.38 6.25
N TYR A 572 -31.37 17.03 6.17
CA TYR A 572 -30.41 16.24 6.93
C TYR A 572 -28.97 16.51 6.51
N ASN A 573 -28.69 16.64 5.21
CA ASN A 573 -27.37 17.06 4.72
C ASN A 573 -26.96 18.44 5.25
N LYS A 574 -27.90 19.34 5.42
CA LYS A 574 -27.63 20.64 6.05
C LYS A 574 -27.25 20.48 7.52
N VAL A 575 -27.97 19.61 8.27
CA VAL A 575 -27.63 19.29 9.66
C VAL A 575 -26.22 18.71 9.75
N VAL A 576 -25.87 17.71 8.91
CA VAL A 576 -24.52 17.13 8.85
C VAL A 576 -23.46 18.21 8.59
N LYS A 577 -23.72 19.09 7.65
CA LYS A 577 -22.80 20.20 7.34
C LYS A 577 -22.61 21.16 8.51
N ASP A 578 -23.70 21.51 9.20
CA ASP A 578 -23.65 22.43 10.35
C ASP A 578 -22.93 21.79 11.54
N LEU A 579 -23.14 20.49 11.79
CA LEU A 579 -22.44 19.73 12.82
C LEU A 579 -20.93 19.63 12.52
N ASN A 580 -20.56 19.28 11.28
CA ASN A 580 -19.16 19.22 10.85
C ASN A 580 -18.47 20.57 11.03
N LYS A 581 -19.13 21.67 10.64
CA LYS A 581 -18.60 23.02 10.83
C LYS A 581 -18.40 23.36 12.30
N ALA A 582 -19.37 23.04 13.15
CA ALA A 582 -19.27 23.29 14.58
C ALA A 582 -18.14 22.48 15.23
N LEU A 583 -17.98 21.22 14.83
CA LEU A 583 -16.88 20.37 15.27
C LEU A 583 -15.52 20.92 14.81
N ASP A 584 -15.40 21.34 13.55
CA ASP A 584 -14.16 21.91 12.99
C ASP A 584 -13.71 23.18 13.74
N GLU A 585 -14.68 24.09 14.06
CA GLU A 585 -14.42 25.30 14.85
C GLU A 585 -13.98 24.95 16.29
N LYS A 586 -14.65 24.00 16.95
CA LYS A 586 -14.28 23.54 18.30
C LYS A 586 -12.90 22.87 18.31
N CYS A 587 -12.65 22.02 17.32
CA CYS A 587 -11.37 21.33 17.18
C CYS A 587 -10.23 22.34 17.01
N ARG A 588 -10.38 23.32 16.13
CA ARG A 588 -9.34 24.37 15.92
C ARG A 588 -9.07 25.17 17.19
N ALA A 589 -10.12 25.54 17.93
CA ALA A 589 -9.96 26.25 19.21
C ALA A 589 -9.26 25.38 20.28
N ARG A 590 -9.40 24.06 20.22
CA ARG A 590 -8.75 23.12 21.15
C ARG A 590 -7.24 23.09 21.02
N TYR A 591 -6.71 23.25 19.82
CA TYR A 591 -5.24 23.27 19.58
C TYR A 591 -4.56 24.37 20.38
N GLU A 592 -5.14 25.55 20.46
CA GLU A 592 -4.55 26.70 21.17
C GLU A 592 -4.38 26.48 22.68
N VAL A 593 -5.18 25.59 23.26
CA VAL A 593 -5.24 25.34 24.70
C VAL A 593 -4.76 23.94 25.12
N LEU A 594 -4.13 23.18 24.20
CA LEU A 594 -3.52 21.90 24.54
C LEU A 594 -2.42 22.09 25.60
N THR A 595 -2.48 21.29 26.65
CA THR A 595 -1.39 21.24 27.65
C THR A 595 -0.20 20.42 27.12
N ASP A 596 0.98 20.58 27.74
CA ASP A 596 2.18 19.85 27.32
C ASP A 596 2.00 18.33 27.50
N ASP A 597 1.34 17.91 28.58
CA ASP A 597 1.04 16.48 28.81
C ASP A 597 0.08 15.92 27.74
N GLU A 598 -0.93 16.68 27.35
CA GLU A 598 -1.84 16.30 26.27
C GLU A 598 -1.13 16.23 24.91
N ILE A 599 -0.22 17.16 24.63
CA ILE A 599 0.59 17.12 23.41
C ILE A 599 1.42 15.86 23.35
N LEU A 600 2.12 15.51 24.45
CA LEU A 600 2.90 14.28 24.51
C LEU A 600 2.03 13.03 24.36
N ASP A 601 0.86 12.99 24.98
CA ASP A 601 -0.06 11.85 24.80
C ASP A 601 -0.57 11.73 23.38
N LEU A 602 -1.04 12.83 22.78
CA LEU A 602 -1.59 12.83 21.43
C LEU A 602 -0.51 12.55 20.36
N LEU A 603 0.68 13.12 20.51
CA LEU A 603 1.75 13.00 19.52
C LEU A 603 2.51 11.69 19.69
N VAL A 604 3.05 11.43 20.89
CA VAL A 604 3.93 10.28 21.12
C VAL A 604 3.13 9.00 21.26
N ASN A 605 2.07 8.99 22.10
CA ASN A 605 1.27 7.77 22.28
C ASN A 605 0.32 7.54 21.10
N LYS A 606 -0.57 8.51 20.79
CA LYS A 606 -1.65 8.29 19.84
C LYS A 606 -1.18 8.34 18.37
N LYS A 607 -0.34 9.31 18.01
CA LYS A 607 0.13 9.42 16.64
C LYS A 607 1.25 8.42 16.34
N TRP A 608 2.31 8.35 17.17
CA TRP A 608 3.46 7.53 16.85
C TRP A 608 3.31 6.08 17.30
N PHE A 609 3.17 5.83 18.61
CA PHE A 609 3.13 4.45 19.10
C PHE A 609 1.89 3.68 18.63
N ASP A 610 0.70 4.27 18.69
CA ASP A 610 -0.52 3.56 18.25
C ASP A 610 -0.49 3.26 16.74
N SER A 611 0.11 4.12 15.90
CA SER A 611 0.29 3.85 14.47
C SER A 611 1.29 2.73 14.20
N ILE A 612 2.42 2.72 14.90
CA ILE A 612 3.42 1.64 14.79
C ILE A 612 2.81 0.32 15.30
N PHE A 613 2.09 0.36 16.42
CA PHE A 613 1.41 -0.80 16.97
C PHE A 613 0.36 -1.38 16.02
N SER A 614 -0.42 -0.52 15.37
CA SER A 614 -1.37 -0.96 14.34
C SER A 614 -0.69 -1.74 13.22
N GLY A 615 0.44 -1.24 12.70
CA GLY A 615 1.22 -1.95 11.68
C GLY A 615 1.81 -3.28 12.17
N ILE A 616 2.19 -3.37 13.45
CA ILE A 616 2.67 -4.62 14.06
C ILE A 616 1.50 -5.61 14.26
N ASN A 617 0.33 -5.12 14.66
CA ASN A 617 -0.86 -5.95 14.80
C ASN A 617 -1.35 -6.50 13.44
N ASP A 618 -1.11 -5.77 12.36
CA ASP A 618 -1.36 -6.29 11.01
C ASP A 618 -0.49 -7.52 10.70
N LEU A 619 0.75 -7.58 11.20
CA LEU A 619 1.61 -8.76 11.06
C LEU A 619 1.01 -9.97 11.81
N TYR A 620 0.50 -9.76 13.03
CA TYR A 620 -0.20 -10.80 13.79
C TYR A 620 -1.45 -11.32 13.05
N THR A 621 -2.25 -10.39 12.53
CA THR A 621 -3.43 -10.74 11.74
C THR A 621 -3.06 -11.53 10.47
N ALA A 622 -1.94 -11.18 9.82
CA ALA A 622 -1.44 -11.87 8.64
C ALA A 622 -1.06 -13.34 8.92
N ILE A 623 -0.62 -13.71 10.13
CA ILE A 623 -0.37 -15.10 10.53
C ILE A 623 -1.63 -15.94 10.37
N SER A 624 -2.75 -15.46 10.94
CA SER A 624 -4.05 -16.14 10.84
C SER A 624 -4.53 -16.24 9.40
N HIS A 625 -4.38 -15.19 8.60
CA HIS A 625 -4.77 -15.20 7.18
C HIS A 625 -3.95 -16.19 6.36
N CYS A 626 -2.63 -16.19 6.52
CA CYS A 626 -1.75 -17.11 5.80
C CYS A 626 -2.05 -18.58 6.15
N LEU A 627 -2.23 -18.88 7.45
CA LEU A 627 -2.55 -20.22 7.90
C LEU A 627 -3.93 -20.67 7.40
N THR A 628 -4.96 -19.82 7.55
CA THR A 628 -6.32 -20.10 7.06
C THR A 628 -6.32 -20.38 5.56
N SER A 629 -5.73 -19.50 4.75
CA SER A 629 -5.71 -19.64 3.29
C SER A 629 -5.01 -20.94 2.87
N ARG A 630 -3.91 -21.31 3.54
CA ARG A 630 -3.18 -22.52 3.19
C ARG A 630 -3.94 -23.78 3.57
N ILE A 631 -4.62 -23.81 4.71
CA ILE A 631 -5.43 -24.95 5.13
C ILE A 631 -6.63 -25.13 4.20
N ILE A 632 -7.31 -24.04 3.82
CA ILE A 632 -8.42 -24.09 2.86
C ILE A 632 -7.92 -24.63 1.52
N GLU A 633 -6.82 -24.07 0.99
CA GLU A 633 -6.23 -24.54 -0.27
C GLU A 633 -5.93 -26.04 -0.27
N LEU A 634 -5.35 -26.55 0.82
CA LEU A 634 -5.05 -27.97 0.96
C LEU A 634 -6.33 -28.81 1.08
N ALA A 635 -7.34 -28.31 1.78
CA ALA A 635 -8.62 -28.99 1.93
C ALA A 635 -9.37 -29.10 0.60
N GLU A 636 -9.57 -27.96 -0.09
CA GLU A 636 -10.25 -27.89 -1.38
C GLU A 636 -9.56 -28.74 -2.46
N ARG A 637 -8.21 -28.83 -2.40
CA ARG A 637 -7.43 -29.62 -3.35
C ARG A 637 -7.81 -31.11 -3.36
N TYR A 638 -8.18 -31.66 -2.21
CA TYR A 638 -8.45 -33.09 -2.03
C TYR A 638 -9.91 -33.39 -1.61
N GLU A 639 -10.79 -32.38 -1.58
CA GLU A 639 -12.19 -32.49 -1.16
C GLU A 639 -12.98 -33.40 -2.11
N ASN A 640 -12.85 -33.16 -3.41
CA ASN A 640 -13.58 -33.90 -4.44
C ASN A 640 -12.70 -35.04 -4.96
N THR A 641 -13.05 -36.27 -4.63
CA THR A 641 -12.32 -37.45 -5.10
C THR A 641 -12.60 -37.72 -6.58
N LEU A 642 -11.61 -38.30 -7.31
CA LEU A 642 -11.79 -38.68 -8.70
C LEU A 642 -13.01 -39.57 -8.95
N PRO A 643 -13.31 -40.61 -8.10
CA PRO A 643 -14.53 -41.43 -8.25
C PRO A 643 -15.83 -40.61 -8.08
N GLU A 644 -15.84 -39.59 -7.22
CA GLU A 644 -17.01 -38.73 -7.05
C GLU A 644 -17.21 -37.83 -8.27
N LEU A 645 -16.14 -37.21 -8.77
CA LEU A 645 -16.17 -36.40 -9.99
C LEU A 645 -16.59 -37.23 -11.22
N ASP A 646 -16.13 -38.46 -11.35
CA ASP A 646 -16.55 -39.35 -12.41
C ASP A 646 -18.05 -39.67 -12.32
N LYS A 647 -18.55 -39.92 -11.12
CA LYS A 647 -19.99 -40.15 -10.89
C LYS A 647 -20.82 -38.92 -11.23
N GLU A 648 -20.43 -37.74 -10.78
CA GLU A 648 -21.10 -36.46 -11.11
C GLU A 648 -21.10 -36.23 -12.62
N THR A 649 -19.97 -36.47 -13.30
CA THR A 649 -19.84 -36.34 -14.74
C THR A 649 -20.85 -37.21 -15.46
N ILE A 650 -20.97 -38.48 -15.07
CA ILE A 650 -21.96 -39.42 -15.63
C ILE A 650 -23.40 -38.94 -15.38
N GLU A 651 -23.69 -38.41 -14.19
CA GLU A 651 -25.01 -37.85 -13.86
C GLU A 651 -25.34 -36.62 -14.71
N TYR A 652 -24.36 -35.68 -14.90
CA TYR A 652 -24.54 -34.51 -15.75
C TYR A 652 -24.66 -34.88 -17.24
N GLU A 653 -23.88 -35.84 -17.74
CA GLU A 653 -24.02 -36.38 -19.08
C GLU A 653 -25.43 -36.91 -19.31
N ALA A 654 -25.96 -37.67 -18.36
CA ALA A 654 -27.31 -38.22 -18.43
C ALA A 654 -28.39 -37.12 -18.45
N LYS A 655 -28.22 -36.08 -17.61
CA LYS A 655 -29.10 -34.87 -17.59
C LYS A 655 -29.06 -34.13 -18.94
N VAL A 656 -27.87 -33.82 -19.43
CA VAL A 656 -27.68 -33.13 -20.73
C VAL A 656 -28.32 -33.96 -21.86
N LYS A 657 -28.07 -35.27 -21.88
CA LYS A 657 -28.68 -36.19 -22.87
C LYS A 657 -30.21 -36.14 -22.83
N SER A 658 -30.80 -36.22 -21.62
CA SER A 658 -32.26 -36.13 -21.43
C SER A 658 -32.82 -34.78 -21.92
N HIS A 659 -32.12 -33.65 -21.65
CA HIS A 659 -32.55 -32.35 -22.14
C HIS A 659 -32.45 -32.23 -23.66
N LEU A 660 -31.39 -32.74 -24.28
CA LEU A 660 -31.22 -32.75 -25.73
C LEU A 660 -32.26 -33.64 -26.42
N GLU A 661 -32.59 -34.81 -25.84
CA GLU A 661 -33.67 -35.67 -26.34
C GLU A 661 -35.05 -34.95 -26.32
N ARG A 662 -35.33 -34.20 -25.23
CA ARG A 662 -36.56 -33.37 -25.16
C ARG A 662 -36.56 -32.26 -26.18
N MET A 663 -35.44 -31.77 -26.63
CA MET A 663 -35.29 -30.78 -27.71
C MET A 663 -35.32 -31.39 -29.09
N GLY A 664 -35.47 -32.72 -29.22
CA GLY A 664 -35.59 -33.45 -30.48
C GLY A 664 -34.26 -33.95 -31.08
N PHE A 665 -33.16 -33.87 -30.37
CA PHE A 665 -31.89 -34.46 -30.79
C PHE A 665 -31.92 -35.99 -30.51
N LYS A 666 -31.47 -36.77 -31.48
CA LYS A 666 -31.27 -38.22 -31.33
C LYS A 666 -29.78 -38.51 -31.31
N TRP A 667 -29.34 -39.22 -30.29
CA TRP A 667 -27.98 -39.74 -30.22
C TRP A 667 -27.88 -41.03 -31.06
N GLU A 668 -26.88 -41.12 -31.92
CA GLU A 668 -26.51 -42.37 -32.58
C GLU A 668 -25.61 -43.22 -31.65
#